data_25fd040e6354d35a4713afef1e832ebf
#
_entry.id   25fd040e6354d35a4713afef1e832ebf
#
_cell.length_a   1.000
_cell.length_b   1.000
_cell.length_c   1.000
_cell.angle_alpha   90.00
_cell.angle_beta   90.00
_cell.angle_gamma   90.00
#
_symmetry.space_group_name_H-M   'P 1'
#
loop_
_entity.id
_entity.type
_entity.pdbx_description
1 polymer ?
#
loop_
_entity_poly.entity_id
_entity_poly.type
_entity_poly.pdbx_seq_one_letter_code
_entity_poly.pdbx_strand_id
1 'polypeptide(L)'
;MKHLYSIFILLLTQIIFGQNPYFNTIDKSQGLLTNSVYDIFQDKDNFMWFATEKGLCQFNGYTFQYFSTSDMTSKAGSCIQQDAFGRIWYENFDGYLYYVENNQLKKLNQNKSIGYFKFGIIKDQLYIINENMIDVYDLKTLLLKKEIKLNTKDSKYIFFSDETIYVFAHQLIIIKNDVIQKKVEFPEGFLENFNSILVEKNKNGLLIGSKFSNYCYLFSNNQFARKELNLENTIVQNLSWCNNKNWFCTTTGIIEMDCELGTKRQFFNGTNISYIYKTKNNNYWISTLTEGLFYIEDFDTQLISSQESLTSLCFKNDQLVIGTKNDKILALEKNQFKTIFTGKDNHQMGQIFHDKVSNQLYFTSSKFGVLNSALKLTKELPIAVKSVCAVDHKYIAFAASSSSGLIKTNNNSKSEWDFVYESFIQLKNHNYNNIVINAKGKSTAYDSIHKTIYFATNNGLFYIGQDRLLSELKHKNASLNITKLSSANGKIYACNGDLSLFQIENNSISEINFPVTIQKENVERTILKNGLLFIITNKYIFEFDLRTKKLKQIIHINSNIEVNDIILKNNSYFISTNRGLIIKKQEIYNRSNPIFSIESIKINNEVVTKSKLNDLSYNENNIHITYRFLSPTPFEEHELLYRINESQWQKVDILNPELVLNSLNHGSYTIEFVLNSDFKNTTKIHFTINRPFWLQFPFIFGASLGLLALLYWLYRNNIKKIEKRNQLVLDKINLEKNVNQSKLKAIKSQMNPHFFYNALNTLQSFILSNEKRLAIDYLSKFSNLTRTILEMTEKDFISISEEVKTLQLYLDIEKGRFDENFSYEIQVGKNIDQESIKIPTMLLQPYVENAVKHGLLHKQGDKKVTISFELQNNELHIGIDDNGIGRQKSTELNQIKNKNHQSFATEALQNRIDLLNEYNHKNISLKIIDKHNLQNQPTGTLVEIIIPIHTL
;
A
#
# COMPACT_ATOMS: atom_id res chain seq x y z
N MET A 1 54.96 -28.49 -27.33
CA MET A 1 54.36 -27.12 -27.38
C MET A 1 53.01 -27.07 -28.06
N LYS A 2 52.74 -27.73 -29.19
CA LYS A 2 51.35 -27.69 -29.78
C LYS A 2 50.25 -28.27 -28.90
N HIS A 3 50.51 -29.30 -28.11
CA HIS A 3 49.54 -29.86 -27.17
C HIS A 3 49.34 -29.01 -25.89
N LEU A 4 50.35 -28.24 -25.50
CA LEU A 4 50.19 -27.29 -24.38
C LEU A 4 49.35 -26.07 -24.78
N TYR A 5 49.47 -25.60 -26.03
CA TYR A 5 48.61 -24.52 -26.55
C TYR A 5 47.17 -24.95 -26.72
N SER A 6 46.92 -26.23 -27.13
CA SER A 6 45.56 -26.76 -27.22
C SER A 6 44.89 -26.92 -25.85
N ILE A 7 45.66 -27.31 -24.84
CA ILE A 7 45.14 -27.37 -23.42
C ILE A 7 44.93 -25.97 -22.87
N PHE A 8 45.76 -25.00 -23.22
CA PHE A 8 45.59 -23.60 -22.79
C PHE A 8 44.38 -22.92 -23.47
N ILE A 9 44.09 -23.27 -24.75
CA ILE A 9 42.89 -22.81 -25.46
C ILE A 9 41.62 -23.51 -24.94
N LEU A 10 41.71 -24.80 -24.55
CA LEU A 10 40.61 -25.52 -23.93
C LEU A 10 40.25 -24.99 -22.51
N LEU A 11 41.20 -24.39 -21.80
CA LEU A 11 41.01 -23.75 -20.51
C LEU A 11 40.40 -22.34 -20.59
N LEU A 12 40.37 -21.72 -21.77
CA LEU A 12 39.84 -20.37 -21.98
C LEU A 12 38.35 -20.36 -22.38
N THR A 13 37.75 -21.52 -22.62
CA THR A 13 36.30 -21.62 -22.89
C THR A 13 35.50 -22.13 -21.68
N GLN A 14 35.90 -21.75 -20.48
CA GLN A 14 35.04 -22.00 -19.34
C GLN A 14 33.80 -21.13 -19.47
N ILE A 15 32.64 -21.75 -19.61
CA ILE A 15 31.34 -21.09 -19.36
C ILE A 15 31.42 -20.53 -17.94
N ILE A 16 31.58 -19.23 -17.82
CA ILE A 16 31.47 -18.57 -16.55
C ILE A 16 29.96 -18.58 -16.27
N PHE A 17 29.51 -19.52 -15.47
CA PHE A 17 28.16 -19.47 -14.95
C PHE A 17 28.00 -18.14 -14.23
N GLY A 18 27.27 -17.24 -14.86
CA GLY A 18 26.87 -15.98 -14.22
C GLY A 18 25.97 -16.33 -13.03
N GLN A 19 26.19 -15.67 -11.93
CA GLN A 19 25.20 -15.75 -10.85
C GLN A 19 23.94 -15.04 -11.30
N ASN A 20 22.78 -15.60 -10.95
CA ASN A 20 21.53 -14.95 -11.26
C ASN A 20 21.48 -13.56 -10.62
N PRO A 21 21.05 -12.54 -11.35
CA PRO A 21 20.73 -11.26 -10.76
C PRO A 21 19.61 -11.44 -9.72
N TYR A 22 19.48 -10.49 -8.84
CA TYR A 22 18.28 -10.43 -8.00
C TYR A 22 17.08 -10.07 -8.85
N PHE A 23 15.98 -10.82 -8.76
CA PHE A 23 14.81 -10.64 -9.58
C PHE A 23 13.51 -10.89 -8.80
N ASN A 24 12.43 -10.28 -9.26
CA ASN A 24 11.08 -10.50 -8.79
C ASN A 24 10.33 -11.34 -9.83
N THR A 25 9.72 -12.43 -9.39
CA THR A 25 8.86 -13.26 -10.24
C THR A 25 7.45 -12.70 -10.22
N ILE A 26 6.85 -12.56 -11.39
CA ILE A 26 5.46 -12.14 -11.57
C ILE A 26 4.74 -13.27 -12.29
N ASP A 27 3.86 -13.95 -11.57
CA ASP A 27 3.16 -15.14 -12.02
C ASP A 27 1.63 -15.04 -11.80
N LYS A 28 0.95 -16.16 -11.84
CA LYS A 28 -0.50 -16.24 -11.61
C LYS A 28 -0.93 -15.71 -10.25
N SER A 29 -0.08 -15.74 -9.25
CA SER A 29 -0.41 -15.26 -7.90
C SER A 29 -0.54 -13.73 -7.84
N GLN A 30 0.10 -13.03 -8.80
CA GLN A 30 0.04 -11.59 -8.94
C GLN A 30 -0.88 -11.11 -10.07
N GLY A 31 -1.76 -11.97 -10.59
CA GLY A 31 -2.80 -11.59 -11.56
C GLY A 31 -2.46 -11.86 -13.02
N LEU A 32 -1.32 -12.46 -13.33
CA LEU A 32 -1.03 -12.97 -14.66
C LEU A 32 -1.90 -14.21 -14.92
N LEU A 33 -2.67 -14.27 -16.01
CA LEU A 33 -3.57 -15.41 -16.26
C LEU A 33 -2.86 -16.71 -16.65
N THR A 34 -1.62 -16.64 -17.09
CA THR A 34 -0.78 -17.78 -17.48
C THR A 34 0.68 -17.48 -17.23
N ASN A 35 1.46 -18.52 -16.94
CA ASN A 35 2.91 -18.37 -16.81
C ASN A 35 3.64 -18.46 -18.15
N SER A 36 2.95 -18.75 -19.26
CA SER A 36 3.54 -18.80 -20.60
C SER A 36 3.46 -17.43 -21.26
N VAL A 37 4.58 -16.73 -21.33
CA VAL A 37 4.69 -15.40 -21.94
C VAL A 37 5.68 -15.48 -23.09
N TYR A 38 5.28 -15.00 -24.27
CA TYR A 38 6.06 -15.14 -25.51
C TYR A 38 6.83 -13.90 -25.90
N ASP A 39 6.28 -12.70 -25.61
CA ASP A 39 6.84 -11.44 -26.05
C ASP A 39 6.58 -10.31 -25.06
N ILE A 40 7.43 -9.29 -25.08
CA ILE A 40 7.40 -8.14 -24.19
C ILE A 40 7.63 -6.87 -24.99
N PHE A 41 6.83 -5.85 -24.74
CA PHE A 41 6.97 -4.55 -25.37
C PHE A 41 6.64 -3.42 -24.38
N GLN A 42 7.35 -2.30 -24.47
CA GLN A 42 7.02 -1.07 -23.73
C GLN A 42 6.53 -0.01 -24.71
N ASP A 43 5.31 0.51 -24.50
CA ASP A 43 4.76 1.54 -25.36
C ASP A 43 5.35 2.94 -25.10
N LYS A 44 4.89 3.94 -25.86
CA LYS A 44 5.34 5.33 -25.73
C LYS A 44 4.96 5.95 -24.39
N ASP A 45 3.84 5.47 -23.82
CA ASP A 45 3.31 5.92 -22.54
C ASP A 45 3.90 5.16 -21.35
N ASN A 46 4.88 4.28 -21.61
CA ASN A 46 5.62 3.44 -20.67
C ASN A 46 4.84 2.26 -20.09
N PHE A 47 3.64 1.93 -20.58
CA PHE A 47 2.97 0.67 -20.21
C PHE A 47 3.75 -0.52 -20.76
N MET A 48 3.76 -1.58 -19.96
CA MET A 48 4.30 -2.85 -20.40
C MET A 48 3.18 -3.68 -21.06
N TRP A 49 3.50 -4.27 -22.20
CA TRP A 49 2.62 -5.15 -22.94
C TRP A 49 3.23 -6.53 -23.03
N PHE A 50 2.41 -7.54 -22.81
CA PHE A 50 2.86 -8.93 -22.84
C PHE A 50 1.95 -9.74 -23.76
N ALA A 51 2.58 -10.50 -24.65
CA ALA A 51 1.90 -11.51 -25.45
C ALA A 51 1.99 -12.85 -24.71
N THR A 52 0.85 -13.39 -24.35
CA THR A 52 0.76 -14.58 -23.51
C THR A 52 -0.03 -15.69 -24.18
N GLU A 53 -0.01 -16.88 -23.61
CA GLU A 53 -0.89 -17.98 -24.01
C GLU A 53 -2.38 -17.63 -23.92
N LYS A 54 -2.75 -16.72 -23.02
CA LYS A 54 -4.14 -16.27 -22.79
C LYS A 54 -4.49 -14.98 -23.52
N GLY A 55 -3.57 -14.46 -24.33
CA GLY A 55 -3.78 -13.26 -25.15
C GLY A 55 -2.84 -12.12 -24.82
N LEU A 56 -3.09 -11.00 -25.46
CA LEU A 56 -2.39 -9.75 -25.24
C LEU A 56 -2.87 -9.12 -23.95
N CYS A 57 -1.95 -8.66 -23.12
CA CYS A 57 -2.29 -7.88 -21.94
C CYS A 57 -1.37 -6.68 -21.75
N GLN A 58 -1.95 -5.63 -21.13
CA GLN A 58 -1.27 -4.42 -20.71
C GLN A 58 -1.07 -4.46 -19.19
N PHE A 59 0.05 -3.98 -18.72
CA PHE A 59 0.39 -3.90 -17.31
C PHE A 59 0.77 -2.47 -16.93
N ASN A 60 0.12 -1.93 -15.90
CA ASN A 60 0.34 -0.57 -15.41
C ASN A 60 1.26 -0.50 -14.17
N GLY A 61 1.89 -1.60 -13.80
CA GLY A 61 2.67 -1.74 -12.58
C GLY A 61 1.91 -2.42 -11.44
N TYR A 62 0.59 -2.57 -11.52
CA TYR A 62 -0.26 -3.21 -10.49
C TYR A 62 -1.19 -4.27 -11.04
N THR A 63 -1.84 -3.99 -12.15
CA THR A 63 -2.90 -4.83 -12.70
C THR A 63 -2.64 -5.16 -14.16
N PHE A 64 -3.07 -6.35 -14.56
CA PHE A 64 -3.05 -6.80 -15.94
C PHE A 64 -4.43 -6.60 -16.56
N GLN A 65 -4.50 -5.82 -17.64
CA GLN A 65 -5.68 -5.68 -18.47
C GLN A 65 -5.53 -6.57 -19.70
N TYR A 66 -6.42 -7.54 -19.87
CA TYR A 66 -6.41 -8.47 -21.01
C TYR A 66 -7.31 -8.00 -22.13
N PHE A 67 -6.87 -8.22 -23.37
CA PHE A 67 -7.59 -7.84 -24.58
C PHE A 67 -8.00 -9.09 -25.36
N SER A 68 -9.27 -9.20 -25.68
CA SER A 68 -9.80 -10.28 -26.50
C SER A 68 -11.01 -9.81 -27.30
N THR A 69 -11.26 -10.49 -28.43
CA THR A 69 -12.46 -10.27 -29.24
C THR A 69 -13.08 -11.62 -29.60
N SER A 70 -14.38 -11.63 -29.88
CA SER A 70 -15.16 -12.85 -30.12
C SER A 70 -14.75 -13.62 -31.39
N ASP A 71 -14.14 -12.95 -32.35
CA ASP A 71 -13.63 -13.52 -33.60
C ASP A 71 -12.21 -14.07 -33.54
N MET A 72 -11.62 -14.12 -32.34
CA MET A 72 -10.26 -14.58 -32.11
C MET A 72 -10.19 -16.11 -32.11
N THR A 73 -9.52 -16.69 -33.08
CA THR A 73 -9.36 -18.15 -33.20
C THR A 73 -8.33 -18.71 -32.23
N SER A 74 -7.21 -18.02 -32.07
CA SER A 74 -6.19 -18.30 -31.04
C SER A 74 -5.93 -17.03 -30.25
N LYS A 75 -5.83 -17.16 -28.93
CA LYS A 75 -5.43 -16.04 -28.04
C LYS A 75 -3.91 -15.89 -27.98
N ALA A 76 -3.19 -17.00 -28.10
CA ALA A 76 -1.73 -17.00 -28.05
C ALA A 76 -1.13 -16.32 -29.28
N GLY A 77 -0.06 -15.56 -29.07
CA GLY A 77 0.62 -14.87 -30.17
C GLY A 77 1.89 -14.17 -29.70
N SER A 78 2.45 -13.33 -30.55
CA SER A 78 3.70 -12.60 -30.29
C SER A 78 3.82 -11.35 -31.18
N CYS A 79 5.01 -10.81 -31.30
CA CYS A 79 5.35 -9.68 -32.18
C CYS A 79 4.53 -8.43 -31.86
N ILE A 80 4.77 -7.86 -30.68
CA ILE A 80 4.08 -6.63 -30.24
C ILE A 80 4.81 -5.42 -30.81
N GLN A 81 4.09 -4.52 -31.49
CA GLN A 81 4.62 -3.25 -31.99
C GLN A 81 3.63 -2.11 -31.74
N GLN A 82 4.14 -0.88 -31.73
CA GLN A 82 3.30 0.33 -31.64
C GLN A 82 3.45 1.18 -32.88
N ASP A 83 2.34 1.65 -33.45
CA ASP A 83 2.34 2.54 -34.60
C ASP A 83 2.41 4.03 -34.20
N ALA A 84 2.47 4.89 -35.22
CA ALA A 84 2.52 6.35 -35.03
C ALA A 84 1.21 6.93 -34.43
N PHE A 85 0.09 6.23 -34.54
CA PHE A 85 -1.22 6.59 -34.00
C PHE A 85 -1.45 6.11 -32.57
N GLY A 86 -0.47 5.38 -32.01
CA GLY A 86 -0.52 4.86 -30.63
C GLY A 86 -1.18 3.49 -30.51
N ARG A 87 -1.63 2.89 -31.60
CA ARG A 87 -2.22 1.54 -31.58
C ARG A 87 -1.15 0.51 -31.32
N ILE A 88 -1.50 -0.51 -30.51
CA ILE A 88 -0.65 -1.65 -30.22
C ILE A 88 -1.05 -2.80 -31.11
N TRP A 89 -0.15 -3.22 -31.93
CA TRP A 89 -0.30 -4.30 -32.89
C TRP A 89 0.21 -5.62 -32.32
N TYR A 90 -0.47 -6.70 -32.64
CA TYR A 90 -0.22 -8.02 -32.09
C TYR A 90 -0.62 -9.10 -33.10
N GLU A 91 0.23 -10.08 -33.31
CA GLU A 91 0.00 -11.23 -34.18
C GLU A 91 -0.37 -12.45 -33.34
N ASN A 92 -1.45 -13.14 -33.67
CA ASN A 92 -1.75 -14.44 -33.09
C ASN A 92 -1.08 -15.58 -33.86
N PHE A 93 -0.91 -16.74 -33.22
CA PHE A 93 -0.24 -17.87 -33.84
C PHE A 93 -1.02 -18.54 -34.99
N ASP A 94 -2.26 -18.16 -35.19
CA ASP A 94 -3.05 -18.55 -36.37
C ASP A 94 -2.78 -17.65 -37.59
N GLY A 95 -1.89 -16.67 -37.48
CA GLY A 95 -1.49 -15.77 -38.55
C GLY A 95 -2.50 -14.65 -38.83
N TYR A 96 -3.22 -14.18 -37.81
CA TYR A 96 -4.05 -12.99 -37.88
C TYR A 96 -3.43 -11.84 -37.09
N LEU A 97 -3.60 -10.64 -37.62
CA LEU A 97 -3.10 -9.43 -37.02
C LEU A 97 -4.24 -8.68 -36.33
N TYR A 98 -3.98 -8.29 -35.09
CA TYR A 98 -4.90 -7.53 -34.25
C TYR A 98 -4.24 -6.23 -33.81
N TYR A 99 -5.04 -5.22 -33.49
CA TYR A 99 -4.56 -3.98 -32.92
C TYR A 99 -5.50 -3.48 -31.82
N VAL A 100 -4.93 -2.87 -30.80
CA VAL A 100 -5.70 -2.21 -29.73
C VAL A 100 -5.84 -0.74 -30.07
N GLU A 101 -7.07 -0.27 -30.12
CA GLU A 101 -7.44 1.11 -30.33
C GLU A 101 -8.60 1.49 -29.42
N ASN A 102 -8.52 2.62 -28.72
CA ASN A 102 -9.53 3.05 -27.76
C ASN A 102 -9.91 1.96 -26.74
N ASN A 103 -8.90 1.27 -26.22
CA ASN A 103 -9.06 0.19 -25.23
C ASN A 103 -9.83 -1.06 -25.74
N GLN A 104 -9.93 -1.23 -27.04
CA GLN A 104 -10.59 -2.37 -27.68
C GLN A 104 -9.66 -3.07 -28.66
N LEU A 105 -9.65 -4.40 -28.62
CA LEU A 105 -8.91 -5.22 -29.57
C LEU A 105 -9.75 -5.37 -30.84
N LYS A 106 -9.16 -5.03 -31.98
CA LYS A 106 -9.78 -5.11 -33.31
C LYS A 106 -8.92 -5.98 -34.21
N LYS A 107 -9.55 -6.72 -35.10
CA LYS A 107 -8.88 -7.52 -36.12
C LYS A 107 -8.65 -6.69 -37.37
N LEU A 108 -7.43 -6.79 -37.97
CA LEU A 108 -7.22 -6.24 -39.30
C LEU A 108 -7.96 -7.09 -40.35
N ASN A 109 -8.65 -6.45 -41.27
CA ASN A 109 -9.25 -7.14 -42.42
C ASN A 109 -8.15 -7.48 -43.42
N GLN A 110 -7.61 -8.70 -43.31
CA GLN A 110 -6.52 -9.23 -44.14
C GLN A 110 -6.83 -10.67 -44.58
N ASN A 111 -6.22 -11.09 -45.65
CA ASN A 111 -6.18 -12.50 -46.00
C ASN A 111 -5.34 -13.26 -44.98
N LYS A 112 -5.81 -14.49 -44.63
CA LYS A 112 -5.08 -15.33 -43.69
C LYS A 112 -3.66 -15.62 -44.25
N SER A 113 -2.61 -15.36 -43.50
CA SER A 113 -1.26 -15.78 -43.82
C SER A 113 -1.10 -17.29 -43.63
N ILE A 114 -0.27 -17.89 -44.42
CA ILE A 114 0.07 -19.30 -44.31
C ILE A 114 1.24 -19.44 -43.32
N GLY A 115 0.89 -19.72 -42.07
CA GLY A 115 1.85 -19.96 -40.97
C GLY A 115 2.22 -18.74 -40.13
N TYR A 116 3.20 -18.93 -39.25
CA TYR A 116 3.73 -17.89 -38.37
C TYR A 116 4.60 -16.92 -39.19
N PHE A 117 4.26 -15.65 -39.14
CA PHE A 117 4.98 -14.59 -39.84
C PHE A 117 5.33 -13.46 -38.86
N LYS A 118 6.21 -12.56 -39.28
CA LYS A 118 6.43 -11.29 -38.60
C LYS A 118 5.90 -10.16 -39.48
N PHE A 119 5.27 -9.20 -38.89
CA PHE A 119 4.93 -7.94 -39.53
C PHE A 119 5.90 -6.83 -39.08
N GLY A 120 5.90 -5.72 -39.77
CA GLY A 120 6.67 -4.56 -39.35
C GLY A 120 5.97 -3.26 -39.67
N ILE A 121 6.25 -2.28 -38.87
CA ILE A 121 5.75 -0.92 -39.03
C ILE A 121 6.92 0.02 -39.34
N ILE A 122 6.84 0.68 -40.51
CA ILE A 122 7.80 1.71 -40.90
C ILE A 122 7.02 2.99 -41.18
N LYS A 123 7.22 4.02 -40.36
CA LYS A 123 6.48 5.29 -40.43
C LYS A 123 4.96 5.09 -40.32
N ASP A 124 4.22 5.38 -41.38
CA ASP A 124 2.76 5.29 -41.50
C ASP A 124 2.28 4.06 -42.29
N GLN A 125 3.16 3.09 -42.48
CA GLN A 125 2.89 1.89 -43.25
C GLN A 125 3.12 0.61 -42.45
N LEU A 126 2.22 -0.33 -42.62
CA LEU A 126 2.29 -1.68 -42.08
C LEU A 126 2.65 -2.65 -43.20
N TYR A 127 3.66 -3.47 -42.96
CA TYR A 127 4.18 -4.45 -43.91
C TYR A 127 3.90 -5.86 -43.40
N ILE A 128 3.23 -6.66 -44.20
CA ILE A 128 2.90 -8.05 -43.89
C ILE A 128 3.46 -8.94 -45.01
N ILE A 129 4.27 -9.93 -44.62
CA ILE A 129 4.76 -10.88 -45.62
C ILE A 129 3.66 -11.88 -45.96
N ASN A 130 3.46 -12.13 -47.26
CA ASN A 130 2.52 -13.09 -47.77
C ASN A 130 3.20 -13.88 -48.91
N GLU A 131 3.56 -15.14 -48.66
CA GLU A 131 4.23 -16.06 -49.57
C GLU A 131 5.32 -15.43 -50.49
N ASN A 132 4.90 -14.77 -51.58
CA ASN A 132 5.74 -14.23 -52.64
C ASN A 132 5.77 -12.70 -52.68
N MET A 133 5.09 -12.05 -51.79
CA MET A 133 4.91 -10.61 -51.79
C MET A 133 4.86 -10.03 -50.38
N ILE A 134 5.03 -8.76 -50.31
CA ILE A 134 4.80 -8.01 -49.07
C ILE A 134 3.62 -7.07 -49.28
N ASP A 135 2.56 -7.28 -48.52
CA ASP A 135 1.40 -6.43 -48.51
C ASP A 135 1.70 -5.19 -47.67
N VAL A 136 1.50 -4.02 -48.25
CA VAL A 136 1.74 -2.73 -47.60
C VAL A 136 0.39 -2.05 -47.36
N TYR A 137 0.05 -1.93 -46.09
CA TYR A 137 -1.18 -1.24 -45.65
C TYR A 137 -0.83 0.19 -45.20
N ASP A 138 -1.72 1.11 -45.53
CA ASP A 138 -1.69 2.47 -44.99
C ASP A 138 -2.27 2.46 -43.55
N LEU A 139 -1.50 2.88 -42.56
CA LEU A 139 -1.92 2.83 -41.17
C LEU A 139 -3.04 3.84 -40.83
N LYS A 140 -3.25 4.87 -41.62
CA LYS A 140 -4.34 5.84 -41.38
C LYS A 140 -5.70 5.28 -41.80
N THR A 141 -5.73 4.62 -42.94
CA THR A 141 -6.96 4.08 -43.53
C THR A 141 -7.19 2.60 -43.24
N LEU A 142 -6.13 1.87 -42.83
CA LEU A 142 -6.09 0.43 -42.65
C LEU A 142 -6.41 -0.34 -43.92
N LEU A 143 -6.22 0.26 -45.09
CA LEU A 143 -6.46 -0.39 -46.41
C LEU A 143 -5.14 -0.78 -47.05
N LEU A 144 -5.19 -1.86 -47.83
CA LEU A 144 -4.07 -2.28 -48.64
C LEU A 144 -3.73 -1.17 -49.67
N LYS A 145 -2.50 -0.68 -49.61
CA LYS A 145 -2.02 0.40 -50.48
C LYS A 145 -1.31 -0.12 -51.72
N LYS A 146 -0.50 -1.14 -51.54
CA LYS A 146 0.28 -1.78 -52.61
C LYS A 146 0.82 -3.14 -52.18
N GLU A 147 1.29 -3.88 -53.15
CA GLU A 147 2.00 -5.15 -52.99
C GLU A 147 3.40 -5.06 -53.57
N ILE A 148 4.40 -5.55 -52.85
CA ILE A 148 5.77 -5.63 -53.33
C ILE A 148 6.04 -7.07 -53.71
N LYS A 149 6.15 -7.36 -54.99
CA LYS A 149 6.45 -8.69 -55.49
C LYS A 149 7.93 -9.06 -55.25
N LEU A 150 8.18 -10.16 -54.57
CA LEU A 150 9.51 -10.61 -54.21
C LEU A 150 10.18 -11.43 -55.33
N ASN A 151 9.37 -11.93 -56.29
CA ASN A 151 9.83 -12.83 -57.35
C ASN A 151 10.66 -14.02 -56.81
N THR A 152 10.19 -14.60 -55.72
CA THR A 152 10.79 -15.77 -55.06
C THR A 152 9.67 -16.65 -54.52
N LYS A 153 9.92 -17.96 -54.51
CA LYS A 153 9.05 -18.92 -53.82
C LYS A 153 9.63 -19.15 -52.43
N ASP A 154 8.79 -19.38 -51.43
CA ASP A 154 9.20 -19.76 -50.06
C ASP A 154 9.95 -18.68 -49.29
N SER A 155 9.36 -17.53 -49.08
CA SER A 155 9.89 -16.56 -48.11
C SER A 155 9.74 -17.13 -46.68
N LYS A 156 10.87 -17.39 -46.02
CA LYS A 156 10.90 -18.05 -44.69
C LYS A 156 10.80 -17.11 -43.51
N TYR A 157 11.25 -15.87 -43.64
CA TYR A 157 11.34 -14.93 -42.52
C TYR A 157 11.53 -13.49 -43.03
N ILE A 158 11.00 -12.54 -42.28
CA ILE A 158 11.17 -11.12 -42.52
C ILE A 158 11.67 -10.42 -41.24
N PHE A 159 12.58 -9.47 -41.41
CA PHE A 159 13.13 -8.68 -40.32
C PHE A 159 13.16 -7.20 -40.73
N PHE A 160 12.76 -6.38 -39.81
CA PHE A 160 12.69 -4.92 -39.98
C PHE A 160 13.73 -4.23 -39.12
N SER A 161 14.54 -3.36 -39.74
CA SER A 161 15.47 -2.53 -38.97
C SER A 161 15.55 -1.17 -39.58
N ASP A 162 15.27 -0.17 -38.84
CA ASP A 162 15.11 1.22 -39.25
C ASP A 162 14.10 1.31 -40.42
N GLU A 163 14.50 1.82 -41.56
CA GLU A 163 13.66 1.89 -42.78
C GLU A 163 13.99 0.75 -43.78
N THR A 164 14.67 -0.29 -43.35
CA THR A 164 15.12 -1.38 -44.20
C THR A 164 14.43 -2.68 -43.86
N ILE A 165 13.97 -3.41 -44.88
CA ILE A 165 13.32 -4.69 -44.76
C ILE A 165 14.25 -5.76 -45.28
N TYR A 166 14.50 -6.80 -44.52
CA TYR A 166 15.33 -7.94 -44.86
C TYR A 166 14.42 -9.15 -44.97
N VAL A 167 14.34 -9.72 -46.19
CA VAL A 167 13.53 -10.92 -46.45
C VAL A 167 14.47 -12.10 -46.68
N PHE A 168 14.27 -13.13 -45.91
CA PHE A 168 15.01 -14.40 -45.96
C PHE A 168 14.18 -15.39 -46.79
N ALA A 169 14.61 -15.60 -48.04
CA ALA A 169 14.02 -16.53 -48.96
C ALA A 169 15.12 -17.52 -49.46
N HIS A 170 15.26 -17.79 -50.76
CA HIS A 170 16.41 -18.48 -51.29
C HIS A 170 17.72 -17.66 -51.19
N GLN A 171 17.58 -16.37 -51.15
CA GLN A 171 18.63 -15.39 -50.92
C GLN A 171 18.13 -14.31 -49.99
N LEU A 172 19.02 -13.54 -49.40
CA LEU A 172 18.66 -12.38 -48.59
C LEU A 172 18.30 -11.23 -49.52
N ILE A 173 17.03 -10.78 -49.45
CA ILE A 173 16.51 -9.65 -50.21
C ILE A 173 16.48 -8.44 -49.32
N ILE A 174 17.11 -7.34 -49.72
CA ILE A 174 17.16 -6.08 -48.97
C ILE A 174 16.30 -5.06 -49.69
N ILE A 175 15.27 -4.56 -48.97
CA ILE A 175 14.31 -3.62 -49.49
C ILE A 175 14.41 -2.30 -48.69
N LYS A 176 14.45 -1.19 -49.38
CA LYS A 176 14.42 0.14 -48.76
C LYS A 176 13.55 1.06 -49.61
N ASN A 177 12.73 1.86 -48.95
CA ASN A 177 11.76 2.72 -49.62
C ASN A 177 10.88 1.92 -50.62
N ASP A 178 10.46 0.73 -50.23
CA ASP A 178 9.61 -0.19 -51.02
C ASP A 178 10.19 -0.70 -52.35
N VAL A 179 11.50 -0.56 -52.52
CA VAL A 179 12.25 -1.00 -53.71
C VAL A 179 13.30 -2.00 -53.31
N ILE A 180 13.39 -3.11 -54.02
CA ILE A 180 14.46 -4.09 -53.83
C ILE A 180 15.77 -3.43 -54.20
N GLN A 181 16.62 -3.23 -53.22
CA GLN A 181 17.95 -2.62 -53.37
C GLN A 181 18.98 -3.64 -53.77
N LYS A 182 18.91 -4.82 -53.18
CA LYS A 182 19.95 -5.86 -53.35
C LYS A 182 19.39 -7.25 -53.05
N LYS A 183 20.00 -8.23 -53.68
CA LYS A 183 19.84 -9.64 -53.36
C LYS A 183 21.25 -10.20 -53.07
N VAL A 184 21.38 -10.93 -51.96
CA VAL A 184 22.66 -11.48 -51.49
C VAL A 184 22.50 -12.97 -51.31
N GLU A 185 23.39 -13.76 -51.94
CA GLU A 185 23.38 -15.21 -51.81
C GLU A 185 23.78 -15.62 -50.39
N PHE A 186 23.14 -16.66 -49.90
CA PHE A 186 23.51 -17.22 -48.60
C PHE A 186 24.76 -18.09 -48.72
N PRO A 187 25.53 -18.26 -47.65
CA PRO A 187 26.60 -19.27 -47.58
C PRO A 187 26.06 -20.68 -47.85
N GLU A 188 26.93 -21.54 -48.35
CA GLU A 188 26.60 -22.95 -48.59
C GLU A 188 26.05 -23.63 -47.32
N GLY A 189 24.95 -24.39 -47.46
CA GLY A 189 24.28 -25.07 -46.36
C GLY A 189 23.45 -24.16 -45.44
N PHE A 190 23.33 -22.84 -45.68
CA PHE A 190 22.56 -21.93 -44.86
C PHE A 190 21.11 -22.34 -44.76
N LEU A 191 20.44 -22.55 -45.87
CA LEU A 191 19.00 -22.85 -45.91
C LEU A 191 18.63 -24.21 -45.30
N GLU A 192 19.57 -25.18 -45.38
CA GLU A 192 19.37 -26.50 -44.76
C GLU A 192 19.45 -26.47 -43.25
N ASN A 193 20.35 -25.65 -42.71
CA ASN A 193 20.60 -25.55 -41.27
C ASN A 193 19.77 -24.47 -40.56
N PHE A 194 19.16 -23.55 -41.31
CA PHE A 194 18.40 -22.41 -40.76
C PHE A 194 16.91 -22.50 -41.09
N ASN A 195 16.26 -23.59 -40.66
CA ASN A 195 14.81 -23.75 -40.82
C ASN A 195 13.96 -22.85 -39.93
N SER A 196 14.52 -22.36 -38.81
CA SER A 196 13.89 -21.47 -37.88
C SER A 196 14.78 -20.26 -37.59
N ILE A 197 14.71 -19.29 -38.49
CA ILE A 197 15.58 -18.12 -38.49
C ILE A 197 15.24 -17.18 -37.35
N LEU A 198 16.26 -16.73 -36.64
CA LEU A 198 16.20 -15.68 -35.63
C LEU A 198 17.12 -14.57 -36.05
N VAL A 199 16.68 -13.34 -36.06
CA VAL A 199 17.47 -12.18 -36.47
C VAL A 199 17.35 -11.07 -35.46
N GLU A 200 18.49 -10.45 -35.13
CA GLU A 200 18.58 -9.28 -34.33
C GLU A 200 19.64 -8.32 -34.85
N LYS A 201 19.43 -7.02 -34.77
CA LYS A 201 20.44 -6.03 -35.17
C LYS A 201 21.26 -5.60 -33.97
N ASN A 202 22.56 -5.78 -34.08
CA ASN A 202 23.55 -5.23 -33.14
C ASN A 202 24.38 -4.11 -33.80
N LYS A 203 25.36 -3.58 -33.08
CA LYS A 203 26.23 -2.50 -33.62
C LYS A 203 27.12 -2.93 -34.77
N ASN A 204 27.42 -4.22 -34.92
CA ASN A 204 28.30 -4.76 -35.93
C ASN A 204 27.54 -5.23 -37.19
N GLY A 205 26.19 -5.28 -37.17
CA GLY A 205 25.39 -5.74 -38.31
C GLY A 205 24.17 -6.55 -37.86
N LEU A 206 23.68 -7.43 -38.72
CA LEU A 206 22.60 -8.35 -38.40
C LEU A 206 23.22 -9.66 -37.86
N LEU A 207 22.84 -10.00 -36.66
CA LEU A 207 23.09 -11.31 -36.06
C LEU A 207 21.98 -12.27 -36.51
N ILE A 208 22.33 -13.33 -37.23
CA ILE A 208 21.38 -14.28 -37.80
C ILE A 208 21.68 -15.63 -37.16
N GLY A 209 20.76 -16.12 -36.36
CA GLY A 209 20.81 -17.42 -35.71
C GLY A 209 19.73 -18.36 -36.18
N SER A 210 19.77 -19.59 -35.70
CA SER A 210 18.68 -20.56 -35.82
C SER A 210 18.41 -21.20 -34.47
N LYS A 211 17.19 -21.65 -34.28
CA LYS A 211 16.79 -22.29 -33.00
C LYS A 211 17.66 -23.48 -32.62
N PHE A 212 18.16 -24.22 -33.60
CA PHE A 212 18.83 -25.50 -33.39
C PHE A 212 20.31 -25.49 -33.77
N SER A 213 20.88 -24.33 -34.15
CA SER A 213 22.25 -24.23 -34.61
C SER A 213 23.22 -23.79 -33.51
N ASN A 214 24.38 -24.42 -33.45
CA ASN A 214 25.47 -24.03 -32.54
C ASN A 214 26.32 -22.88 -33.07
N TYR A 215 25.95 -22.30 -34.17
CA TYR A 215 26.63 -21.16 -34.77
C TYR A 215 25.62 -20.15 -35.30
N CYS A 216 26.07 -18.94 -35.52
CA CYS A 216 25.30 -17.86 -36.14
C CYS A 216 26.12 -17.20 -37.25
N TYR A 217 25.45 -16.36 -38.02
CA TYR A 217 26.11 -15.48 -38.97
C TYR A 217 26.00 -14.04 -38.54
N LEU A 218 27.09 -13.30 -38.69
CA LEU A 218 27.07 -11.85 -38.64
C LEU A 218 27.03 -11.32 -40.07
N PHE A 219 25.94 -10.66 -40.45
CA PHE A 219 25.82 -10.05 -41.77
C PHE A 219 26.15 -8.57 -41.70
N SER A 220 27.23 -8.16 -42.34
CA SER A 220 27.64 -6.77 -42.45
C SER A 220 28.34 -6.52 -43.78
N ASN A 221 28.25 -5.31 -44.31
CA ASN A 221 28.86 -4.96 -45.58
C ASN A 221 28.54 -5.95 -46.72
N ASN A 222 27.33 -6.53 -46.71
CA ASN A 222 26.83 -7.53 -47.64
C ASN A 222 27.60 -8.88 -47.66
N GLN A 223 28.25 -9.20 -46.56
CA GLN A 223 28.95 -10.46 -46.37
C GLN A 223 28.49 -11.16 -45.10
N PHE A 224 28.46 -12.48 -45.11
CA PHE A 224 28.16 -13.32 -43.98
C PHE A 224 29.42 -13.84 -43.33
N ALA A 225 29.66 -13.56 -42.09
CA ALA A 225 30.73 -14.11 -41.28
C ALA A 225 30.14 -15.12 -40.28
N ARG A 226 30.55 -16.39 -40.40
CA ARG A 226 30.12 -17.45 -39.48
C ARG A 226 30.83 -17.30 -38.12
N LYS A 227 30.09 -17.48 -37.07
CA LYS A 227 30.55 -17.41 -35.68
C LYS A 227 30.02 -18.60 -34.89
N GLU A 228 30.92 -19.34 -34.24
CA GLU A 228 30.54 -20.47 -33.38
C GLU A 228 30.02 -19.96 -32.02
N LEU A 229 28.92 -20.56 -31.56
CA LEU A 229 28.28 -20.15 -30.31
C LEU A 229 28.56 -21.11 -29.14
N ASN A 230 29.02 -22.34 -29.44
CA ASN A 230 29.28 -23.40 -28.47
C ASN A 230 28.11 -23.60 -27.49
N LEU A 231 26.89 -23.68 -28.04
CA LEU A 231 25.65 -23.88 -27.28
C LEU A 231 25.33 -25.38 -27.27
N GLU A 232 25.93 -26.14 -26.37
CA GLU A 232 25.68 -27.56 -26.25
C GLU A 232 24.23 -27.86 -25.84
N ASN A 233 23.51 -28.65 -26.63
CA ASN A 233 22.16 -29.18 -26.36
C ASN A 233 21.09 -28.14 -25.94
N THR A 234 21.22 -26.91 -26.42
CA THR A 234 20.33 -25.80 -26.03
C THR A 234 19.62 -25.23 -27.24
N ILE A 235 18.30 -25.11 -27.17
CA ILE A 235 17.48 -24.50 -28.21
C ILE A 235 17.37 -22.99 -27.94
N VAL A 236 17.76 -22.19 -28.93
CA VAL A 236 17.59 -20.72 -28.85
C VAL A 236 16.17 -20.36 -29.19
N GLN A 237 15.46 -19.74 -28.27
CA GLN A 237 14.08 -19.29 -28.45
C GLN A 237 14.00 -17.92 -29.14
N ASN A 238 14.89 -17.01 -28.77
CA ASN A 238 14.95 -15.66 -29.34
C ASN A 238 16.32 -15.01 -29.16
N LEU A 239 16.56 -13.96 -29.94
CA LEU A 239 17.73 -13.09 -29.86
C LEU A 239 17.28 -11.69 -29.42
N SER A 240 18.10 -11.01 -28.66
CA SER A 240 17.86 -9.61 -28.28
C SER A 240 19.20 -8.87 -28.18
N TRP A 241 19.18 -7.59 -28.55
CA TRP A 241 20.32 -6.71 -28.42
C TRP A 241 19.98 -5.58 -27.42
N CYS A 242 20.60 -5.62 -26.29
CA CYS A 242 20.47 -4.53 -25.32
C CYS A 242 21.75 -4.37 -24.49
N ASN A 243 22.00 -3.16 -24.06
CA ASN A 243 23.16 -2.79 -23.24
C ASN A 243 24.51 -3.16 -23.86
N ASN A 244 24.64 -3.01 -25.18
CA ASN A 244 25.82 -3.38 -25.96
C ASN A 244 26.21 -4.88 -25.86
N LYS A 245 25.24 -5.75 -25.60
CA LYS A 245 25.40 -7.19 -25.50
C LYS A 245 24.37 -7.92 -26.37
N ASN A 246 24.76 -9.07 -26.86
CA ASN A 246 23.87 -10.03 -27.49
C ASN A 246 23.32 -10.96 -26.43
N TRP A 247 22.02 -11.13 -26.41
CA TRP A 247 21.32 -12.01 -25.50
C TRP A 247 20.65 -13.14 -26.27
N PHE A 248 20.97 -14.36 -25.90
CA PHE A 248 20.38 -15.57 -26.43
C PHE A 248 19.40 -16.14 -25.40
N CYS A 249 18.11 -15.98 -25.64
CA CYS A 249 17.06 -16.60 -24.85
C CYS A 249 16.96 -18.06 -25.21
N THR A 250 17.06 -18.97 -24.25
CA THR A 250 17.17 -20.41 -24.53
C THR A 250 16.24 -21.24 -23.65
N THR A 251 16.08 -22.51 -24.01
CA THR A 251 15.29 -23.45 -23.20
C THR A 251 15.94 -23.76 -21.85
N THR A 252 17.19 -23.43 -21.66
CA THR A 252 17.97 -23.75 -20.44
C THR A 252 18.51 -22.53 -19.73
N GLY A 253 18.02 -21.34 -20.07
CA GLY A 253 18.42 -20.08 -19.45
C GLY A 253 18.64 -18.98 -20.47
N ILE A 254 19.32 -17.93 -20.08
CA ILE A 254 19.70 -16.83 -20.95
C ILE A 254 21.22 -16.68 -20.99
N ILE A 255 21.75 -16.47 -22.18
CA ILE A 255 23.18 -16.35 -22.41
C ILE A 255 23.48 -14.94 -22.90
N GLU A 256 24.33 -14.25 -22.17
CA GLU A 256 24.88 -12.95 -22.53
C GLU A 256 26.23 -13.16 -23.25
N MET A 257 26.37 -12.52 -24.38
CA MET A 257 27.65 -12.47 -25.12
C MET A 257 27.99 -11.03 -25.47
N ASP A 258 29.29 -10.73 -25.57
CA ASP A 258 29.72 -9.44 -26.09
C ASP A 258 29.44 -9.31 -27.59
N CYS A 259 29.81 -8.18 -28.17
CA CYS A 259 29.56 -7.92 -29.59
C CYS A 259 30.36 -8.85 -30.54
N GLU A 260 31.49 -9.36 -30.08
CA GLU A 260 32.36 -10.28 -30.81
C GLU A 260 32.00 -11.75 -30.59
N LEU A 261 31.01 -12.01 -29.74
CA LEU A 261 30.53 -13.34 -29.31
C LEU A 261 31.63 -14.17 -28.60
N GLY A 262 32.62 -13.49 -28.00
CA GLY A 262 33.76 -14.14 -27.34
C GLY A 262 33.52 -14.43 -25.86
N THR A 263 33.00 -13.44 -25.12
CA THR A 263 32.72 -13.57 -23.68
C THR A 263 31.32 -14.10 -23.47
N LYS A 264 31.17 -15.16 -22.67
CA LYS A 264 29.88 -15.83 -22.44
C LYS A 264 29.56 -15.88 -20.94
N ARG A 265 28.38 -15.38 -20.55
CA ARG A 265 27.80 -15.57 -19.21
C ARG A 265 26.43 -16.18 -19.36
N GLN A 266 26.07 -17.10 -18.49
CA GLN A 266 24.78 -17.77 -18.50
C GLN A 266 24.06 -17.50 -17.18
N PHE A 267 22.78 -17.15 -17.27
CA PHE A 267 21.89 -16.89 -16.14
C PHE A 267 20.64 -17.75 -16.24
N PHE A 268 19.93 -17.92 -15.12
CA PHE A 268 18.65 -18.64 -15.03
C PHE A 268 18.72 -20.07 -15.56
N ASN A 269 19.76 -20.81 -15.14
CA ASN A 269 19.98 -22.17 -15.60
C ASN A 269 18.77 -23.07 -15.31
N GLY A 270 18.30 -23.79 -16.31
CA GLY A 270 17.14 -24.67 -16.23
C GLY A 270 15.80 -24.00 -16.51
N THR A 271 15.75 -22.69 -16.69
CA THR A 271 14.51 -21.96 -16.99
C THR A 271 14.35 -21.74 -18.49
N ASN A 272 13.17 -22.00 -19.02
CA ASN A 272 12.86 -21.80 -20.44
C ASN A 272 12.51 -20.34 -20.70
N ILE A 273 13.46 -19.58 -21.22
CA ILE A 273 13.35 -18.13 -21.46
C ILE A 273 12.88 -17.88 -22.90
N SER A 274 11.79 -17.11 -23.06
CA SER A 274 11.23 -16.74 -24.37
C SER A 274 11.79 -15.42 -24.90
N TYR A 275 11.93 -14.40 -24.03
CA TYR A 275 12.41 -13.08 -24.46
C TYR A 275 13.05 -12.31 -23.30
N ILE A 276 13.93 -11.36 -23.62
CA ILE A 276 14.43 -10.34 -22.70
C ILE A 276 14.21 -8.95 -23.30
N TYR A 277 13.68 -8.05 -22.50
CA TYR A 277 13.40 -6.69 -22.88
C TYR A 277 14.01 -5.70 -21.87
N LYS A 278 14.76 -4.73 -22.38
CA LYS A 278 15.29 -3.62 -21.57
C LYS A 278 14.38 -2.41 -21.72
N THR A 279 13.83 -1.92 -20.61
CA THR A 279 12.97 -0.75 -20.60
C THR A 279 13.74 0.55 -20.79
N LYS A 280 13.03 1.62 -21.12
CA LYS A 280 13.59 2.99 -21.19
C LYS A 280 14.24 3.44 -19.87
N ASN A 281 13.81 2.85 -18.76
CA ASN A 281 14.32 3.13 -17.41
C ASN A 281 15.50 2.26 -16.99
N ASN A 282 16.10 1.54 -17.95
CA ASN A 282 17.21 0.60 -17.76
C ASN A 282 16.90 -0.65 -16.91
N ASN A 283 15.64 -0.93 -16.58
CA ASN A 283 15.21 -2.18 -15.96
C ASN A 283 15.04 -3.25 -17.02
N TYR A 284 15.02 -4.51 -16.61
CA TYR A 284 14.86 -5.63 -17.52
C TYR A 284 13.63 -6.45 -17.17
N TRP A 285 12.96 -6.89 -18.21
CA TRP A 285 11.88 -7.85 -18.13
C TRP A 285 12.29 -9.09 -18.91
N ILE A 286 12.14 -10.25 -18.30
CA ILE A 286 12.39 -11.52 -18.93
C ILE A 286 11.09 -12.32 -18.92
N SER A 287 10.65 -12.79 -20.08
CA SER A 287 9.52 -13.70 -20.19
C SER A 287 9.99 -15.14 -20.22
N THR A 288 9.18 -15.99 -19.60
CA THR A 288 9.42 -17.43 -19.58
C THR A 288 8.20 -18.17 -20.12
N LEU A 289 8.40 -19.42 -20.51
CA LEU A 289 7.30 -20.28 -20.94
C LEU A 289 6.64 -21.05 -19.77
N THR A 290 7.23 -21.04 -18.58
CA THR A 290 6.78 -21.86 -17.45
C THR A 290 6.63 -21.12 -16.13
N GLU A 291 7.38 -20.03 -15.92
CA GLU A 291 7.51 -19.37 -14.62
C GLU A 291 6.96 -17.94 -14.60
N GLY A 292 6.34 -17.48 -15.71
CA GLY A 292 5.80 -16.12 -15.82
C GLY A 292 6.86 -15.12 -16.27
N LEU A 293 6.92 -14.00 -15.59
CA LEU A 293 7.81 -12.88 -15.89
C LEU A 293 8.81 -12.69 -14.76
N PHE A 294 10.05 -12.37 -15.11
CA PHE A 294 11.06 -11.92 -14.17
C PHE A 294 11.32 -10.44 -14.40
N TYR A 295 11.22 -9.68 -13.35
CA TYR A 295 11.57 -8.27 -13.31
C TYR A 295 12.91 -8.10 -12.59
N ILE A 296 13.84 -7.40 -13.22
CA ILE A 296 15.20 -7.18 -12.75
C ILE A 296 15.49 -5.69 -12.79
N GLU A 297 15.80 -5.11 -11.63
CA GLU A 297 16.17 -3.70 -11.57
C GLU A 297 17.51 -3.45 -12.31
N ASP A 298 18.49 -4.31 -12.04
CA ASP A 298 19.81 -4.29 -12.67
C ASP A 298 20.46 -5.68 -12.59
N PHE A 299 21.38 -5.95 -13.50
CA PHE A 299 22.16 -7.20 -13.52
C PHE A 299 23.35 -7.18 -12.55
N ASP A 300 23.66 -6.04 -11.93
CA ASP A 300 24.74 -5.89 -10.96
C ASP A 300 24.32 -6.31 -9.55
N THR A 301 23.03 -6.27 -9.24
CA THR A 301 22.47 -6.81 -8.01
C THR A 301 22.36 -8.32 -8.11
N GLN A 302 23.17 -9.03 -7.32
CA GLN A 302 23.32 -10.49 -7.39
C GLN A 302 22.70 -11.17 -6.19
N LEU A 303 22.08 -12.33 -6.39
CA LEU A 303 21.66 -13.24 -5.34
C LEU A 303 22.53 -14.50 -5.39
N ILE A 304 23.42 -14.64 -4.41
CA ILE A 304 24.17 -15.88 -4.20
C ILE A 304 23.30 -16.81 -3.35
N SER A 305 22.67 -17.79 -3.97
CA SER A 305 21.79 -18.72 -3.30
C SER A 305 22.54 -19.57 -2.27
N SER A 306 21.91 -19.83 -1.14
CA SER A 306 22.41 -20.69 -0.09
C SER A 306 21.35 -21.72 0.32
N GLN A 307 21.75 -22.94 0.58
CA GLN A 307 20.87 -23.96 1.18
C GLN A 307 20.56 -23.67 2.65
N GLU A 308 21.38 -22.82 3.26
CA GLU A 308 21.22 -22.44 4.67
C GLU A 308 20.78 -20.99 4.79
N SER A 309 19.93 -20.69 5.75
CA SER A 309 19.56 -19.33 6.08
C SER A 309 20.77 -18.60 6.69
N LEU A 310 21.17 -17.50 6.06
CA LEU A 310 22.29 -16.67 6.49
C LEU A 310 21.79 -15.68 7.55
N THR A 311 22.55 -15.50 8.66
CA THR A 311 22.06 -14.75 9.83
C THR A 311 22.83 -13.47 10.09
N SER A 312 24.15 -13.51 10.06
CA SER A 312 25.01 -12.38 10.44
C SER A 312 26.17 -12.21 9.48
N LEU A 313 26.61 -11.00 9.32
CA LEU A 313 27.67 -10.60 8.39
C LEU A 313 28.79 -9.87 9.10
N CYS A 314 30.01 -10.22 8.76
CA CYS A 314 31.23 -9.53 9.23
C CYS A 314 32.30 -9.58 8.15
N PHE A 315 33.13 -8.53 8.05
CA PHE A 315 34.33 -8.57 7.23
C PHE A 315 35.55 -8.83 8.08
N LYS A 316 36.27 -9.90 7.77
CA LYS A 316 37.63 -10.13 8.23
C LYS A 316 38.58 -9.64 7.16
N ASN A 317 39.15 -8.46 7.35
CA ASN A 317 39.85 -7.73 6.30
C ASN A 317 38.92 -7.52 5.07
N ASP A 318 39.21 -8.14 3.93
CA ASP A 318 38.36 -8.07 2.72
C ASP A 318 37.51 -9.33 2.49
N GLN A 319 37.71 -10.36 3.29
CA GLN A 319 36.91 -11.58 3.21
C GLN A 319 35.59 -11.42 3.97
N LEU A 320 34.47 -11.65 3.31
CA LEU A 320 33.18 -11.69 3.95
C LEU A 320 32.99 -13.01 4.68
N VAL A 321 32.69 -12.91 5.98
CA VAL A 321 32.39 -14.02 6.88
C VAL A 321 30.92 -13.95 7.26
N ILE A 322 30.24 -15.08 7.24
CA ILE A 322 28.77 -15.16 7.31
C ILE A 322 28.37 -16.21 8.32
N GLY A 323 27.51 -15.86 9.27
CA GLY A 323 26.88 -16.81 10.16
C GLY A 323 25.62 -17.44 9.55
N THR A 324 25.27 -18.63 9.98
CA THR A 324 24.07 -19.33 9.51
C THR A 324 23.13 -19.66 10.69
N LYS A 325 21.92 -20.09 10.33
CA LYS A 325 20.92 -20.54 11.31
C LYS A 325 21.31 -21.87 11.95
N ASN A 326 22.18 -22.67 11.30
CA ASN A 326 22.56 -24.02 11.70
C ASN A 326 23.97 -24.08 12.29
N ASP A 327 24.37 -23.09 13.10
CA ASP A 327 25.62 -23.03 13.87
C ASP A 327 26.89 -23.19 12.99
N LYS A 328 26.84 -22.67 11.74
CA LYS A 328 28.00 -22.65 10.86
C LYS A 328 28.46 -21.23 10.57
N ILE A 329 29.74 -21.08 10.34
CA ILE A 329 30.34 -19.87 9.79
C ILE A 329 30.91 -20.19 8.42
N LEU A 330 30.49 -19.42 7.44
CA LEU A 330 30.89 -19.50 6.05
C LEU A 330 31.81 -18.33 5.69
N ALA A 331 32.68 -18.55 4.74
CA ALA A 331 33.40 -17.48 4.04
C ALA A 331 32.92 -17.42 2.59
N LEU A 332 32.84 -16.22 2.04
CA LEU A 332 32.57 -16.02 0.63
C LEU A 332 33.90 -16.01 -0.13
N GLU A 333 34.13 -17.01 -0.99
CA GLU A 333 35.30 -17.13 -1.86
C GLU A 333 34.83 -17.33 -3.31
N LYS A 334 35.23 -16.45 -4.21
CA LYS A 334 34.86 -16.53 -5.65
C LYS A 334 33.36 -16.77 -5.86
N ASN A 335 32.51 -16.07 -5.07
CA ASN A 335 31.06 -16.17 -5.12
C ASN A 335 30.49 -17.55 -4.72
N GLN A 336 31.24 -18.34 -3.97
CA GLN A 336 30.78 -19.59 -3.37
C GLN A 336 30.95 -19.55 -1.87
N PHE A 337 30.05 -20.21 -1.16
CA PHE A 337 30.13 -20.33 0.28
C PHE A 337 31.04 -21.51 0.66
N LYS A 338 32.06 -21.23 1.43
CA LYS A 338 32.97 -22.22 2.02
C LYS A 338 32.78 -22.24 3.51
N THR A 339 32.48 -23.40 4.07
CA THR A 339 32.35 -23.59 5.51
C THR A 339 33.73 -23.50 6.15
N ILE A 340 33.89 -22.57 7.10
CA ILE A 340 35.13 -22.35 7.86
C ILE A 340 35.01 -22.83 9.30
N PHE A 341 33.79 -22.91 9.85
CA PHE A 341 33.54 -23.43 11.19
C PHE A 341 32.16 -24.08 11.24
N THR A 342 32.04 -25.17 11.99
CA THR A 342 30.77 -25.84 12.31
C THR A 342 30.69 -26.06 13.81
N GLY A 343 29.68 -25.47 14.45
CA GLY A 343 29.41 -25.70 15.85
C GLY A 343 28.73 -27.04 16.10
N LYS A 344 28.48 -27.36 17.35
CA LYS A 344 27.95 -28.66 17.78
C LYS A 344 26.48 -28.61 18.17
N ASP A 345 25.97 -27.40 18.47
CA ASP A 345 24.71 -27.24 19.19
C ASP A 345 23.53 -26.90 18.26
N ASN A 346 23.76 -26.74 16.96
CA ASN A 346 22.77 -26.40 15.94
C ASN A 346 21.93 -25.15 16.27
N HIS A 347 22.54 -24.16 16.87
CA HIS A 347 21.92 -22.89 17.25
C HIS A 347 22.24 -21.79 16.23
N GLN A 348 21.34 -20.82 16.12
CA GLN A 348 21.52 -19.68 15.25
C GLN A 348 22.73 -18.81 15.65
N MET A 349 23.61 -18.52 14.69
CA MET A 349 24.66 -17.52 14.86
C MET A 349 24.04 -16.13 14.96
N GLY A 350 24.29 -15.43 16.07
CA GLY A 350 23.73 -14.10 16.35
C GLY A 350 24.56 -13.00 15.71
N GLN A 351 25.72 -12.71 16.24
CA GLN A 351 26.65 -11.70 15.76
C GLN A 351 28.02 -12.35 15.49
N ILE A 352 28.64 -11.97 14.38
CA ILE A 352 30.05 -12.23 14.11
C ILE A 352 30.77 -10.88 14.14
N PHE A 353 31.90 -10.84 14.80
CA PHE A 353 32.68 -9.65 14.98
C PHE A 353 34.18 -9.93 14.77
N HIS A 354 34.84 -9.15 13.94
CA HIS A 354 36.27 -9.22 13.73
C HIS A 354 36.97 -8.09 14.49
N ASP A 355 37.81 -8.47 15.45
CA ASP A 355 38.72 -7.54 16.09
C ASP A 355 39.96 -7.37 15.23
N LYS A 356 40.15 -6.16 14.72
CA LYS A 356 41.26 -5.83 13.83
C LYS A 356 42.60 -5.83 14.56
N VAL A 357 42.62 -5.60 15.89
CA VAL A 357 43.82 -5.50 16.71
C VAL A 357 44.39 -6.89 16.96
N SER A 358 43.57 -7.80 17.47
CA SER A 358 43.97 -9.19 17.74
C SER A 358 43.92 -10.10 16.53
N ASN A 359 43.31 -9.66 15.41
CA ASN A 359 42.98 -10.42 14.22
C ASN A 359 42.17 -11.70 14.51
N GLN A 360 41.39 -11.67 15.58
CA GLN A 360 40.51 -12.76 15.99
C GLN A 360 39.09 -12.52 15.52
N LEU A 361 38.37 -13.61 15.30
CA LEU A 361 36.95 -13.57 14.95
C LEU A 361 36.16 -14.07 16.15
N TYR A 362 35.23 -13.29 16.61
CA TYR A 362 34.30 -13.61 17.69
C TYR A 362 32.93 -13.92 17.11
N PHE A 363 32.26 -14.91 17.66
CA PHE A 363 30.89 -15.23 17.26
C PHE A 363 30.01 -15.51 18.47
N THR A 364 28.75 -15.22 18.33
CA THR A 364 27.73 -15.44 19.34
C THR A 364 26.69 -16.44 18.83
N SER A 365 26.40 -17.44 19.63
CA SER A 365 25.31 -18.40 19.43
C SER A 365 24.69 -18.76 20.77
N SER A 366 24.42 -20.01 21.09
CA SER A 366 24.17 -20.45 22.47
C SER A 366 25.39 -20.24 23.36
N LYS A 367 26.55 -20.16 22.76
CA LYS A 367 27.86 -19.92 23.40
C LYS A 367 28.54 -18.75 22.72
N PHE A 368 29.50 -18.18 23.41
CA PHE A 368 30.42 -17.21 22.86
C PHE A 368 31.71 -17.88 22.46
N GLY A 369 32.08 -17.83 21.19
CA GLY A 369 33.25 -18.47 20.62
C GLY A 369 34.27 -17.52 20.04
N VAL A 370 35.53 -17.93 20.07
CA VAL A 370 36.68 -17.19 19.52
C VAL A 370 37.43 -18.07 18.53
N LEU A 371 37.54 -17.57 17.30
CA LEU A 371 38.40 -18.15 16.28
C LEU A 371 39.68 -17.34 16.15
N ASN A 372 40.84 -17.98 16.05
CA ASN A 372 42.11 -17.29 15.82
C ASN A 372 42.23 -16.79 14.36
N SER A 373 43.38 -16.19 14.05
CA SER A 373 43.68 -15.69 12.71
C SER A 373 43.56 -16.76 11.60
N ALA A 374 43.81 -18.05 11.95
CA ALA A 374 43.69 -19.21 11.08
C ALA A 374 42.27 -19.81 11.08
N LEU A 375 41.30 -19.13 11.67
CA LEU A 375 39.89 -19.54 11.76
C LEU A 375 39.67 -20.85 12.53
N LYS A 376 40.59 -21.19 13.46
CA LYS A 376 40.44 -22.34 14.38
C LYS A 376 39.86 -21.88 15.71
N LEU A 377 38.92 -22.64 16.25
CA LEU A 377 38.33 -22.38 17.59
C LEU A 377 39.41 -22.47 18.66
N THR A 378 39.57 -21.38 19.42
CA THR A 378 40.57 -21.28 20.50
C THR A 378 39.91 -21.20 21.89
N LYS A 379 38.71 -20.65 21.97
CA LYS A 379 38.00 -20.47 23.22
C LYS A 379 36.51 -20.54 23.01
N GLU A 380 35.83 -21.17 23.92
CA GLU A 380 34.33 -21.18 23.93
C GLU A 380 33.87 -20.92 25.36
N LEU A 381 32.92 -20.02 25.52
CA LEU A 381 32.36 -19.67 26.83
C LEU A 381 30.84 -20.01 26.79
N PRO A 382 30.29 -20.68 27.82
CA PRO A 382 28.90 -21.04 27.89
C PRO A 382 28.01 -19.83 28.26
N ILE A 383 28.14 -18.75 27.51
CA ILE A 383 27.41 -17.49 27.72
C ILE A 383 26.64 -17.18 26.43
N ALA A 384 25.33 -17.04 26.53
CA ALA A 384 24.47 -16.63 25.40
C ALA A 384 24.56 -15.12 25.16
N VAL A 385 25.61 -14.71 24.48
CA VAL A 385 25.90 -13.31 24.17
C VAL A 385 25.05 -12.87 22.96
N LYS A 386 24.48 -11.67 23.03
CA LYS A 386 23.68 -11.08 21.96
C LYS A 386 24.42 -10.02 21.15
N SER A 387 25.29 -9.27 21.82
CA SER A 387 26.05 -8.20 21.21
C SER A 387 27.41 -8.10 21.83
N VAL A 388 28.41 -7.82 20.99
CA VAL A 388 29.81 -7.57 21.41
C VAL A 388 30.38 -6.36 20.70
N CYS A 389 31.30 -5.68 21.34
CA CYS A 389 32.14 -4.66 20.71
C CYS A 389 33.58 -4.70 21.29
N ALA A 390 34.57 -4.43 20.47
CA ALA A 390 35.94 -4.27 20.95
C ALA A 390 36.06 -2.99 21.79
N VAL A 391 36.73 -3.07 22.89
CA VAL A 391 37.06 -1.94 23.74
C VAL A 391 38.51 -1.56 23.49
N ASP A 392 39.43 -2.52 23.63
CA ASP A 392 40.83 -2.37 23.34
C ASP A 392 41.48 -3.73 22.95
N HIS A 393 42.78 -3.79 22.90
CA HIS A 393 43.56 -5.00 22.60
C HIS A 393 43.36 -6.15 23.60
N LYS A 394 42.84 -5.89 24.78
CA LYS A 394 42.69 -6.86 25.89
C LYS A 394 41.24 -7.16 26.25
N TYR A 395 40.33 -6.24 26.01
CA TYR A 395 38.94 -6.38 26.46
C TYR A 395 37.92 -6.21 25.34
N ILE A 396 36.88 -7.04 25.43
CA ILE A 396 35.67 -6.97 24.62
C ILE A 396 34.49 -6.79 25.55
N ALA A 397 33.69 -5.77 25.31
CA ALA A 397 32.42 -5.62 26.02
C ALA A 397 31.37 -6.53 25.41
N PHE A 398 30.49 -7.10 26.25
CA PHE A 398 29.41 -7.98 25.83
C PHE A 398 28.09 -7.63 26.50
N ALA A 399 26.99 -7.92 25.79
CA ALA A 399 25.63 -7.93 26.30
C ALA A 399 25.04 -9.34 26.11
N ALA A 400 24.66 -10.01 27.20
CA ALA A 400 24.14 -11.37 27.18
C ALA A 400 22.70 -11.46 27.71
N SER A 401 22.13 -12.65 27.67
CA SER A 401 20.73 -12.87 28.05
C SER A 401 20.43 -12.63 29.53
N SER A 402 21.43 -12.70 30.40
CA SER A 402 21.28 -12.50 31.85
C SER A 402 22.18 -11.37 32.42
N SER A 403 23.20 -10.99 31.66
CA SER A 403 24.20 -10.06 32.17
C SER A 403 24.90 -9.29 31.07
N SER A 404 25.65 -8.24 31.44
CA SER A 404 26.56 -7.50 30.56
C SER A 404 27.89 -7.26 31.24
N GLY A 405 28.97 -7.20 30.48
CA GLY A 405 30.30 -7.04 31.12
C GLY A 405 31.43 -7.05 30.11
N LEU A 406 32.64 -7.42 30.60
CA LEU A 406 33.87 -7.46 29.84
C LEU A 406 34.39 -8.90 29.75
N ILE A 407 34.85 -9.28 28.60
CA ILE A 407 35.58 -10.55 28.34
C ILE A 407 37.02 -10.19 28.06
N LYS A 408 37.93 -10.84 28.79
CA LYS A 408 39.36 -10.70 28.55
C LYS A 408 39.78 -11.56 27.36
N THR A 409 40.49 -10.95 26.41
CA THR A 409 41.13 -11.65 25.29
C THR A 409 42.37 -12.39 25.77
N ASN A 410 43.11 -13.02 24.85
CA ASN A 410 44.37 -13.70 25.21
C ASN A 410 45.58 -12.75 25.30
N ASN A 411 45.37 -11.44 25.17
CA ASN A 411 46.45 -10.46 25.29
C ASN A 411 46.65 -10.09 26.75
N ASN A 412 47.88 -10.26 27.23
CA ASN A 412 48.25 -10.01 28.63
C ASN A 412 48.90 -8.65 28.84
N SER A 413 49.02 -7.78 27.84
CA SER A 413 49.57 -6.43 28.02
C SER A 413 48.68 -5.61 28.98
N LYS A 414 49.25 -4.56 29.58
CA LYS A 414 48.50 -3.66 30.47
C LYS A 414 47.42 -2.90 29.67
N SER A 415 46.22 -2.81 30.22
CA SER A 415 45.10 -2.04 29.69
C SER A 415 44.57 -1.07 30.72
N GLU A 416 44.11 0.08 30.30
CA GLU A 416 43.44 1.05 31.19
C GLU A 416 42.14 0.49 31.79
N TRP A 417 41.59 -0.58 31.19
CA TRP A 417 40.37 -1.26 31.63
C TRP A 417 40.64 -2.38 32.65
N ASP A 418 41.91 -2.66 32.96
CA ASP A 418 42.26 -3.69 33.96
C ASP A 418 41.60 -3.40 35.30
N PHE A 419 41.60 -2.16 35.74
CA PHE A 419 40.98 -1.76 36.99
C PHE A 419 39.46 -2.00 36.99
N VAL A 420 38.77 -1.67 35.90
CA VAL A 420 37.32 -1.94 35.75
C VAL A 420 37.07 -3.42 35.85
N TYR A 421 37.85 -4.22 35.14
CA TYR A 421 37.71 -5.67 35.14
C TYR A 421 37.95 -6.25 36.52
N GLU A 422 38.96 -5.82 37.24
CA GLU A 422 39.30 -6.29 38.58
C GLU A 422 38.31 -5.80 39.64
N SER A 423 37.85 -4.57 39.57
CA SER A 423 36.89 -3.99 40.53
C SER A 423 35.53 -4.69 40.46
N PHE A 424 35.05 -5.02 39.28
CA PHE A 424 33.74 -5.70 39.09
C PHE A 424 33.80 -7.22 39.33
N ILE A 425 34.98 -7.85 39.20
CA ILE A 425 35.19 -9.25 39.60
C ILE A 425 35.08 -9.45 41.10
N GLN A 426 35.44 -8.43 41.92
CA GLN A 426 35.33 -8.52 43.38
C GLN A 426 33.89 -8.57 43.93
N LEU A 427 32.90 -8.30 43.11
CA LEU A 427 31.49 -8.56 43.43
C LEU A 427 31.14 -10.09 43.31
N LYS A 428 31.96 -10.89 44.03
CA LYS A 428 31.92 -12.34 44.02
C LYS A 428 30.67 -12.88 44.65
N ASN A 429 29.91 -13.67 43.86
CA ASN A 429 29.39 -14.96 44.36
C ASN A 429 28.81 -15.91 43.32
N HIS A 430 29.19 -15.86 42.07
CA HIS A 430 28.79 -16.88 41.11
C HIS A 430 29.90 -17.14 40.07
N ASN A 431 29.89 -18.35 39.47
CA ASN A 431 30.90 -18.94 38.58
C ASN A 431 31.26 -18.17 37.28
N TYR A 432 30.90 -16.90 37.15
CA TYR A 432 31.14 -16.07 35.98
C TYR A 432 31.89 -14.78 36.35
N ASN A 433 33.17 -14.80 36.10
CA ASN A 433 34.10 -13.71 36.49
C ASN A 433 34.07 -12.46 35.56
N ASN A 434 32.98 -12.18 34.82
CA ASN A 434 33.01 -11.17 33.77
C ASN A 434 31.81 -10.19 33.85
N ILE A 435 30.98 -10.26 34.88
CA ILE A 435 29.74 -9.47 34.94
C ILE A 435 30.01 -8.09 35.49
N VAL A 436 29.57 -7.04 34.78
CA VAL A 436 29.55 -5.65 35.22
C VAL A 436 28.14 -5.26 35.65
N ILE A 437 27.13 -5.74 34.91
CA ILE A 437 25.71 -5.46 35.13
C ILE A 437 24.95 -6.77 35.17
N ASN A 438 24.30 -7.06 36.30
CA ASN A 438 23.41 -8.21 36.44
C ASN A 438 22.01 -7.87 35.96
N ALA A 439 21.86 -7.65 34.64
CA ALA A 439 20.61 -7.38 33.97
C ALA A 439 20.68 -7.88 32.54
N LYS A 440 19.52 -8.25 31.98
CA LYS A 440 19.42 -8.74 30.61
C LYS A 440 19.93 -7.70 29.63
N GLY A 441 21.08 -7.98 29.04
CA GLY A 441 21.71 -7.13 28.04
C GLY A 441 20.99 -7.23 26.69
N LYS A 442 21.02 -6.15 25.94
CA LYS A 442 20.47 -6.03 24.58
C LYS A 442 21.55 -5.71 23.57
N SER A 443 22.36 -4.67 23.84
CA SER A 443 23.40 -4.21 22.94
C SER A 443 24.51 -3.54 23.72
N THR A 444 25.71 -3.49 23.15
CA THR A 444 26.86 -2.75 23.70
C THR A 444 27.60 -2.01 22.61
N ALA A 445 28.18 -0.88 22.94
CA ALA A 445 29.03 -0.07 22.06
C ALA A 445 30.15 0.63 22.83
N TYR A 446 31.23 0.92 22.15
CA TYR A 446 32.39 1.62 22.72
C TYR A 446 32.68 2.92 21.96
N ASP A 447 32.74 3.99 22.68
CA ASP A 447 33.22 5.29 22.20
C ASP A 447 34.76 5.36 22.42
N SER A 448 35.49 5.22 21.35
CA SER A 448 36.96 5.24 21.40
C SER A 448 37.54 6.63 21.62
N ILE A 449 36.79 7.70 21.35
CA ILE A 449 37.28 9.09 21.56
C ILE A 449 37.15 9.47 23.04
N HIS A 450 35.97 9.25 23.62
CA HIS A 450 35.72 9.57 25.01
C HIS A 450 36.03 8.40 25.96
N LYS A 451 36.54 7.27 25.43
CA LYS A 451 36.87 6.06 26.20
C LYS A 451 35.70 5.63 27.11
N THR A 452 34.53 5.47 26.56
CA THR A 452 33.33 5.14 27.31
C THR A 452 32.68 3.89 26.72
N ILE A 453 32.35 2.92 27.58
CA ILE A 453 31.60 1.70 27.19
C ILE A 453 30.14 1.90 27.56
N TYR A 454 29.24 1.63 26.63
CA TYR A 454 27.81 1.72 26.85
C TYR A 454 27.19 0.34 26.81
N PHE A 455 26.23 0.10 27.71
CA PHE A 455 25.45 -1.14 27.82
C PHE A 455 23.96 -0.83 27.82
N ALA A 456 23.28 -1.22 26.76
CA ALA A 456 21.84 -1.22 26.72
C ALA A 456 21.31 -2.49 27.38
N THR A 457 20.48 -2.34 28.39
CA THR A 457 19.86 -3.44 29.14
C THR A 457 18.35 -3.27 29.22
N ASN A 458 17.66 -4.23 29.81
CA ASN A 458 16.22 -4.07 30.09
C ASN A 458 15.94 -3.09 31.24
N ASN A 459 16.94 -2.77 32.05
CA ASN A 459 16.81 -1.85 33.19
C ASN A 459 17.24 -0.42 32.86
N GLY A 460 17.68 -0.15 31.62
CA GLY A 460 18.12 1.17 31.19
C GLY A 460 19.39 1.13 30.35
N LEU A 461 19.90 2.29 30.03
CA LEU A 461 21.17 2.49 29.34
C LEU A 461 22.24 2.89 30.37
N PHE A 462 23.26 2.06 30.48
CA PHE A 462 24.37 2.28 31.42
C PHE A 462 25.67 2.56 30.68
N TYR A 463 26.58 3.26 31.33
CA TYR A 463 27.92 3.50 30.78
C TYR A 463 29.00 3.43 31.86
N ILE A 464 30.22 3.16 31.42
CA ILE A 464 31.43 3.25 32.19
C ILE A 464 32.39 4.16 31.41
N GLY A 465 32.71 5.31 31.99
CA GLY A 465 33.64 6.29 31.41
C GLY A 465 35.02 6.25 32.06
N GLN A 466 35.77 7.34 31.89
CA GLN A 466 37.11 7.52 32.47
C GLN A 466 37.11 7.60 34.01
N ASP A 467 35.97 7.97 34.59
CA ASP A 467 35.72 7.93 36.03
C ASP A 467 35.67 6.51 36.61
N ARG A 468 35.60 5.51 35.74
CA ARG A 468 35.52 4.07 36.07
C ARG A 468 34.30 3.69 36.91
N LEU A 469 33.27 4.54 36.93
CA LEU A 469 32.05 4.28 37.65
C LEU A 469 30.96 3.81 36.67
N LEU A 470 30.15 2.85 37.13
CA LEU A 470 28.97 2.45 36.41
C LEU A 470 27.84 3.45 36.64
N SER A 471 27.44 4.19 35.64
CA SER A 471 26.41 5.20 35.74
C SER A 471 25.28 4.91 34.76
N GLU A 472 24.05 5.27 35.13
CA GLU A 472 22.87 5.20 34.23
C GLU A 472 22.74 6.50 33.46
N LEU A 473 22.55 6.38 32.14
CA LEU A 473 22.27 7.51 31.27
C LEU A 473 20.75 7.64 31.06
N LYS A 474 20.22 8.79 31.54
CA LYS A 474 18.78 9.08 31.46
C LYS A 474 18.50 10.21 30.49
N HIS A 475 17.31 10.17 29.86
CA HIS A 475 16.82 11.27 29.05
C HIS A 475 15.56 11.86 29.69
N LYS A 476 15.57 13.19 29.93
CA LYS A 476 14.47 13.90 30.64
C LYS A 476 14.08 13.19 31.94
N ASN A 477 15.08 12.76 32.72
CA ASN A 477 14.93 12.03 33.98
C ASN A 477 14.29 10.62 33.88
N ALA A 478 14.07 10.10 32.67
CA ALA A 478 13.53 8.75 32.44
C ALA A 478 14.65 7.79 31.99
N SER A 479 14.54 6.53 32.43
CA SER A 479 15.41 5.45 31.94
C SER A 479 15.13 5.14 30.49
N LEU A 480 16.16 4.94 29.70
CA LEU A 480 16.06 4.69 28.27
C LEU A 480 15.99 3.19 27.96
N ASN A 481 14.93 2.76 27.31
CA ASN A 481 14.76 1.39 26.83
C ASN A 481 15.39 1.19 25.43
N ILE A 482 16.71 1.16 25.37
CA ILE A 482 17.46 1.02 24.11
C ILE A 482 17.57 -0.47 23.74
N THR A 483 17.37 -0.77 22.47
CA THR A 483 17.49 -2.13 21.92
C THR A 483 18.75 -2.34 21.11
N LYS A 484 19.27 -1.30 20.46
CA LYS A 484 20.44 -1.34 19.59
C LYS A 484 21.35 -0.14 19.87
N LEU A 485 22.65 -0.41 19.90
CA LEU A 485 23.71 0.59 19.99
C LEU A 485 24.68 0.40 18.83
N SER A 486 25.22 1.49 18.31
CA SER A 486 26.30 1.48 17.33
C SER A 486 27.21 2.69 17.54
N SER A 487 28.52 2.47 17.48
CA SER A 487 29.53 3.53 17.50
C SER A 487 29.87 3.93 16.06
N ALA A 488 29.97 5.24 15.82
CA ALA A 488 30.54 5.80 14.61
C ALA A 488 31.11 7.19 14.83
N ASN A 489 32.38 7.40 14.45
CA ASN A 489 33.05 8.70 14.49
C ASN A 489 32.98 9.38 15.89
N GLY A 490 33.21 8.62 16.97
CA GLY A 490 33.18 9.14 18.34
C GLY A 490 31.79 9.51 18.86
N LYS A 491 30.76 9.07 18.21
CA LYS A 491 29.36 9.19 18.63
C LYS A 491 28.74 7.83 18.80
N ILE A 492 27.88 7.69 19.75
CA ILE A 492 27.05 6.51 19.93
C ILE A 492 25.65 6.81 19.42
N TYR A 493 25.16 5.99 18.54
CA TYR A 493 23.78 6.01 18.09
C TYR A 493 23.02 4.91 18.79
N ALA A 494 21.83 5.25 19.24
CA ALA A 494 20.96 4.35 19.96
C ALA A 494 19.57 4.33 19.34
N CYS A 495 18.98 3.15 19.27
CA CYS A 495 17.62 2.95 18.75
C CYS A 495 16.83 2.10 19.73
N ASN A 496 15.58 2.49 20.00
CA ASN A 496 14.64 1.64 20.74
C ASN A 496 13.74 0.82 19.81
N GLY A 497 12.84 0.02 20.37
CA GLY A 497 11.88 -0.78 19.61
C GLY A 497 10.86 0.05 18.83
N ASP A 498 10.55 1.27 19.27
CA ASP A 498 9.55 2.17 18.69
C ASP A 498 10.15 3.14 17.67
N LEU A 499 11.38 2.85 17.16
CA LEU A 499 12.12 3.71 16.23
C LEU A 499 12.46 5.11 16.78
N SER A 500 12.45 5.31 18.10
CA SER A 500 13.04 6.50 18.68
C SER A 500 14.54 6.41 18.59
N LEU A 501 15.16 7.44 18.04
CA LEU A 501 16.59 7.49 17.74
C LEU A 501 17.29 8.53 18.58
N PHE A 502 18.42 8.17 19.11
CA PHE A 502 19.21 9.05 19.94
C PHE A 502 20.67 9.07 19.49
N GLN A 503 21.27 10.23 19.57
CA GLN A 503 22.73 10.42 19.50
C GLN A 503 23.25 10.71 20.87
N ILE A 504 24.33 10.03 21.25
CA ILE A 504 25.02 10.20 22.51
C ILE A 504 26.45 10.64 22.19
N GLU A 505 26.86 11.75 22.76
CA GLU A 505 28.19 12.33 22.61
C GLU A 505 28.63 12.86 23.96
N ASN A 506 29.72 12.35 24.48
CA ASN A 506 30.24 12.69 25.80
C ASN A 506 29.16 12.64 26.92
N ASN A 507 28.40 11.53 26.96
CA ASN A 507 27.28 11.27 27.88
C ASN A 507 26.11 12.27 27.79
N SER A 508 26.09 13.15 26.79
CA SER A 508 24.93 13.99 26.46
C SER A 508 24.06 13.31 25.41
N ILE A 509 22.74 13.31 25.63
CA ILE A 509 21.76 12.68 24.75
C ILE A 509 21.02 13.73 23.96
N SER A 510 20.95 13.54 22.66
CA SER A 510 20.08 14.28 21.76
C SER A 510 19.18 13.34 20.97
N GLU A 511 17.93 13.71 20.78
CA GLU A 511 16.98 12.96 19.99
C GLU A 511 17.17 13.26 18.49
N ILE A 512 17.08 12.23 17.65
CA ILE A 512 17.13 12.36 16.20
C ILE A 512 15.72 12.19 15.67
N ASN A 513 15.22 13.21 14.99
CA ASN A 513 13.90 13.13 14.34
C ASN A 513 13.91 12.11 13.21
N PHE A 514 13.03 11.15 13.29
CA PHE A 514 12.82 10.14 12.26
C PHE A 514 11.91 10.69 11.16
N PRO A 515 12.21 10.47 9.87
CA PRO A 515 11.34 10.89 8.78
C PRO A 515 9.97 10.17 8.85
N VAL A 516 8.89 10.92 8.74
CA VAL A 516 7.50 10.44 8.89
C VAL A 516 7.06 9.51 7.73
N THR A 517 7.87 9.40 6.68
CA THR A 517 7.54 8.65 5.44
C THR A 517 7.44 7.13 5.62
N ILE A 518 7.96 6.57 6.70
CA ILE A 518 7.83 5.13 6.99
C ILE A 518 6.83 4.96 8.13
N GLN A 519 5.74 4.25 7.87
CA GLN A 519 4.79 3.87 8.92
C GLN A 519 5.46 2.85 9.85
N LYS A 520 5.48 3.15 11.15
CA LYS A 520 6.13 2.31 12.16
C LYS A 520 5.56 0.89 12.22
N GLU A 521 4.30 0.74 11.86
CA GLU A 521 3.56 -0.53 11.85
C GLU A 521 4.06 -1.53 10.81
N ASN A 522 4.72 -1.05 9.76
CA ASN A 522 5.25 -1.89 8.68
C ASN A 522 6.71 -2.31 8.88
N VAL A 523 7.33 -1.93 10.01
CA VAL A 523 8.73 -2.24 10.27
C VAL A 523 8.86 -3.60 10.95
N GLU A 524 9.46 -4.55 10.24
CA GLU A 524 9.71 -5.90 10.76
C GLU A 524 10.99 -5.97 11.58
N ARG A 525 12.01 -5.28 11.15
CA ARG A 525 13.34 -5.32 11.78
C ARG A 525 14.14 -4.05 11.55
N THR A 526 14.97 -3.72 12.51
CA THR A 526 15.98 -2.66 12.38
C THR A 526 17.37 -3.21 12.62
N ILE A 527 18.36 -2.71 11.87
CA ILE A 527 19.76 -3.04 12.03
C ILE A 527 20.53 -1.73 12.11
N LEU A 528 21.26 -1.54 13.20
CA LEU A 528 22.04 -0.33 13.45
C LEU A 528 23.53 -0.66 13.41
N LYS A 529 24.26 -0.13 12.41
CA LYS A 529 25.70 -0.35 12.24
C LYS A 529 26.38 0.91 11.70
N ASN A 530 27.49 1.28 12.28
CA ASN A 530 28.39 2.36 11.80
C ASN A 530 27.66 3.69 11.51
N GLY A 531 26.67 4.06 12.35
CA GLY A 531 25.87 5.28 12.15
C GLY A 531 24.83 5.22 11.04
N LEU A 532 24.58 4.03 10.48
CA LEU A 532 23.52 3.75 9.54
C LEU A 532 22.44 2.89 10.21
N LEU A 533 21.20 3.33 10.11
CA LEU A 533 20.04 2.54 10.50
C LEU A 533 19.40 1.94 9.25
N PHE A 534 19.46 0.62 9.15
CA PHE A 534 18.73 -0.11 8.13
C PHE A 534 17.36 -0.49 8.69
N ILE A 535 16.32 -0.13 7.95
CA ILE A 535 14.93 -0.38 8.31
C ILE A 535 14.39 -1.36 7.30
N ILE A 536 13.99 -2.52 7.78
CA ILE A 536 13.47 -3.61 6.97
C ILE A 536 11.96 -3.65 7.21
N THR A 537 11.22 -3.50 6.12
CA THR A 537 9.78 -3.67 6.07
C THR A 537 9.46 -4.96 5.30
N ASN A 538 8.19 -5.32 5.21
CA ASN A 538 7.75 -6.49 4.44
C ASN A 538 8.05 -6.41 2.92
N LYS A 539 8.42 -5.22 2.40
CA LYS A 539 8.65 -5.01 0.95
C LYS A 539 9.96 -4.29 0.63
N TYR A 540 10.50 -3.51 1.56
CA TYR A 540 11.62 -2.63 1.26
C TYR A 540 12.67 -2.67 2.35
N ILE A 541 13.90 -2.41 1.93
CA ILE A 541 14.99 -2.06 2.83
C ILE A 541 15.31 -0.59 2.62
N PHE A 542 15.33 0.16 3.71
CA PHE A 542 15.74 1.56 3.74
C PHE A 542 17.03 1.72 4.52
N GLU A 543 17.86 2.67 4.12
CA GLU A 543 18.99 3.17 4.85
C GLU A 543 18.66 4.58 5.35
N PHE A 544 18.77 4.79 6.63
CA PHE A 544 18.73 6.12 7.23
C PHE A 544 20.11 6.46 7.79
N ASP A 545 20.81 7.40 7.16
CA ASP A 545 22.10 7.90 7.66
C ASP A 545 21.84 8.88 8.82
N LEU A 546 22.17 8.45 10.02
CA LEU A 546 21.95 9.21 11.25
C LEU A 546 22.77 10.49 11.33
N ARG A 547 23.82 10.64 10.55
CA ARG A 547 24.68 11.83 10.48
C ARG A 547 24.07 12.90 9.58
N THR A 548 23.70 12.48 8.37
CA THR A 548 23.16 13.39 7.34
C THR A 548 21.63 13.52 7.43
N LYS A 549 20.97 12.68 8.22
CA LYS A 549 19.51 12.58 8.36
C LYS A 549 18.80 12.31 7.04
N LYS A 550 19.49 11.67 6.10
CA LYS A 550 18.94 11.29 4.81
C LYS A 550 18.42 9.85 4.83
N LEU A 551 17.20 9.69 4.34
CA LEU A 551 16.57 8.39 4.12
C LEU A 551 16.73 8.01 2.66
N LYS A 552 17.17 6.76 2.42
CA LYS A 552 17.32 6.19 1.08
C LYS A 552 16.72 4.80 1.07
N GLN A 553 15.95 4.47 0.05
CA GLN A 553 15.53 3.09 -0.20
C GLN A 553 16.67 2.35 -0.91
N ILE A 554 17.00 1.16 -0.44
CA ILE A 554 18.08 0.34 -1.01
C ILE A 554 17.54 -0.59 -2.09
N ILE A 555 16.55 -1.41 -1.74
CA ILE A 555 16.06 -2.49 -2.60
C ILE A 555 14.61 -2.84 -2.23
N HIS A 556 13.85 -3.28 -3.24
CA HIS A 556 12.59 -3.97 -3.04
C HIS A 556 12.86 -5.45 -2.77
N ILE A 557 12.26 -6.01 -1.73
CA ILE A 557 12.41 -7.42 -1.36
C ILE A 557 11.10 -8.19 -1.59
N ASN A 558 11.25 -9.43 -2.07
CA ASN A 558 10.11 -10.33 -2.20
C ASN A 558 9.61 -10.76 -0.82
N SER A 559 8.31 -10.92 -0.68
CA SER A 559 7.64 -11.34 0.57
C SER A 559 8.16 -12.67 1.14
N ASN A 560 8.83 -13.48 0.33
CA ASN A 560 9.41 -14.77 0.72
C ASN A 560 10.88 -14.66 1.20
N ILE A 561 11.43 -13.46 1.24
CA ILE A 561 12.81 -13.21 1.65
C ILE A 561 12.83 -12.55 3.01
N GLU A 562 13.34 -13.26 3.99
CA GLU A 562 13.60 -12.73 5.33
C GLU A 562 15.02 -12.18 5.39
N VAL A 563 15.15 -10.89 5.69
CA VAL A 563 16.44 -10.21 5.83
C VAL A 563 16.91 -10.32 7.26
N ASN A 564 18.12 -10.84 7.45
CA ASN A 564 18.69 -11.08 8.77
C ASN A 564 19.75 -10.06 9.18
N ASP A 565 20.63 -9.67 8.27
CA ASP A 565 21.70 -8.70 8.55
C ASP A 565 22.12 -7.93 7.29
N ILE A 566 22.65 -6.73 7.47
CA ILE A 566 23.11 -5.86 6.38
C ILE A 566 24.40 -5.20 6.76
N ILE A 567 25.34 -5.17 5.81
CA ILE A 567 26.60 -4.43 5.93
C ILE A 567 26.84 -3.64 4.64
N LEU A 568 27.27 -2.39 4.79
CA LEU A 568 27.79 -1.58 3.70
C LEU A 568 29.33 -1.59 3.76
N LYS A 569 29.99 -1.99 2.68
CA LYS A 569 31.44 -1.92 2.50
C LYS A 569 31.79 -1.67 1.03
N ASN A 570 32.74 -0.81 0.77
CA ASN A 570 33.24 -0.50 -0.58
C ASN A 570 32.12 -0.18 -1.58
N ASN A 571 31.20 0.70 -1.19
CA ASN A 571 30.02 1.07 -1.97
C ASN A 571 29.13 -0.12 -2.40
N SER A 572 29.10 -1.18 -1.60
CA SER A 572 28.24 -2.33 -1.84
C SER A 572 27.53 -2.76 -0.57
N TYR A 573 26.23 -2.97 -0.66
CA TYR A 573 25.44 -3.60 0.38
C TYR A 573 25.57 -5.11 0.25
N PHE A 574 25.83 -5.74 1.38
CA PHE A 574 25.79 -7.18 1.57
C PHE A 574 24.64 -7.49 2.51
N ILE A 575 23.67 -8.24 2.04
CA ILE A 575 22.41 -8.48 2.73
C ILE A 575 22.25 -9.99 2.92
N SER A 576 22.29 -10.45 4.17
CA SER A 576 22.05 -11.86 4.48
C SER A 576 20.55 -12.14 4.58
N THR A 577 20.14 -13.24 3.95
CA THR A 577 18.74 -13.62 3.89
C THR A 577 18.56 -15.13 4.18
N ASN A 578 17.31 -15.54 4.33
CA ASN A 578 16.94 -16.96 4.43
C ASN A 578 17.19 -17.75 3.15
N ARG A 579 17.45 -17.09 1.99
CA ARG A 579 17.70 -17.71 0.68
C ARG A 579 19.12 -17.58 0.19
N GLY A 580 19.95 -16.78 0.87
CA GLY A 580 21.32 -16.54 0.47
C GLY A 580 21.75 -15.10 0.72
N LEU A 581 22.77 -14.67 0.00
CA LEU A 581 23.39 -13.36 0.12
C LEU A 581 23.01 -12.49 -1.09
N ILE A 582 22.39 -11.34 -0.84
CA ILE A 582 22.19 -10.32 -1.87
C ILE A 582 23.38 -9.34 -1.80
N ILE A 583 23.98 -9.07 -2.95
CA ILE A 583 25.05 -8.07 -3.11
C ILE A 583 24.54 -7.00 -4.06
N LYS A 584 24.41 -5.76 -3.59
CA LYS A 584 23.94 -4.62 -4.38
C LYS A 584 24.90 -3.44 -4.26
N LYS A 585 25.30 -2.87 -5.40
CA LYS A 585 26.11 -1.65 -5.42
C LYS A 585 25.31 -0.45 -4.90
N GLN A 586 26.00 0.44 -4.20
CA GLN A 586 25.43 1.71 -3.69
C GLN A 586 25.39 2.75 -4.83
N GLU A 587 24.80 2.44 -5.96
CA GLU A 587 24.61 3.44 -7.02
C GLU A 587 23.37 4.29 -6.76
N ILE A 588 23.44 5.57 -7.16
CA ILE A 588 22.29 6.45 -7.18
C ILE A 588 21.53 6.11 -8.46
N TYR A 589 20.63 5.13 -8.38
CA TYR A 589 19.65 4.95 -9.45
C TYR A 589 18.67 6.12 -9.40
N ASN A 590 18.63 6.89 -10.46
CA ASN A 590 17.51 7.78 -10.70
C ASN A 590 16.29 6.88 -10.95
N ARG A 591 15.52 6.61 -9.92
CA ARG A 591 14.23 5.95 -10.09
C ARG A 591 13.35 6.82 -10.95
N SER A 592 12.75 6.23 -11.95
CA SER A 592 11.67 6.89 -12.66
C SER A 592 10.49 7.04 -11.72
N ASN A 593 10.03 8.26 -11.58
CA ASN A 593 8.85 8.56 -10.79
C ASN A 593 7.61 7.89 -11.41
N PRO A 594 6.66 7.44 -10.60
CA PRO A 594 5.39 6.98 -11.11
C PRO A 594 4.69 8.11 -11.89
N ILE A 595 3.96 7.73 -12.91
CA ILE A 595 3.26 8.67 -13.81
C ILE A 595 1.78 8.69 -13.39
N PHE A 596 1.29 9.86 -13.09
CA PHE A 596 -0.12 10.12 -12.86
C PHE A 596 -0.63 11.14 -13.89
N SER A 597 -1.75 10.84 -14.53
CA SER A 597 -2.41 11.75 -15.47
C SER A 597 -3.92 11.53 -15.48
N ILE A 598 -4.66 12.60 -15.75
CA ILE A 598 -6.10 12.52 -15.97
C ILE A 598 -6.34 12.04 -17.39
N GLU A 599 -7.06 10.94 -17.53
CA GLU A 599 -7.38 10.33 -18.83
C GLU A 599 -8.64 10.94 -19.44
N SER A 600 -9.72 10.98 -18.67
CA SER A 600 -10.98 11.58 -19.12
C SER A 600 -11.79 12.14 -17.95
N ILE A 601 -12.61 13.12 -18.26
CA ILE A 601 -13.62 13.64 -17.35
C ILE A 601 -14.97 13.46 -18.03
N LYS A 602 -15.87 12.73 -17.35
CA LYS A 602 -17.24 12.54 -17.80
C LYS A 602 -18.17 13.31 -16.88
N ILE A 603 -19.16 13.95 -17.47
CA ILE A 603 -20.23 14.63 -16.77
C ILE A 603 -21.54 13.95 -17.16
N ASN A 604 -22.28 13.45 -16.17
CA ASN A 604 -23.51 12.67 -16.42
C ASN A 604 -23.29 11.55 -17.46
N ASN A 605 -22.13 10.86 -17.41
CA ASN A 605 -21.66 9.80 -18.32
C ASN A 605 -21.22 10.24 -19.73
N GLU A 606 -21.19 11.53 -20.05
CA GLU A 606 -20.66 12.05 -21.33
C GLU A 606 -19.26 12.63 -21.14
N VAL A 607 -18.32 12.26 -22.04
CA VAL A 607 -16.96 12.79 -22.03
C VAL A 607 -16.99 14.27 -22.43
N VAL A 608 -16.37 15.11 -21.62
CA VAL A 608 -16.36 16.55 -21.84
C VAL A 608 -14.96 17.09 -22.10
N THR A 609 -14.91 18.19 -22.84
CA THR A 609 -13.67 18.95 -23.09
C THR A 609 -13.34 19.86 -21.90
N LYS A 610 -12.06 20.23 -21.75
CA LYS A 610 -11.63 21.15 -20.69
C LYS A 610 -12.35 22.49 -20.70
N SER A 611 -12.75 22.98 -21.87
CA SER A 611 -13.48 24.25 -22.00
C SER A 611 -14.88 24.19 -21.37
N LYS A 612 -15.55 23.04 -21.43
CA LYS A 612 -16.91 22.87 -20.86
C LYS A 612 -16.88 22.83 -19.31
N LEU A 613 -15.77 22.45 -18.70
CA LEU A 613 -15.65 22.36 -17.24
C LEU A 613 -15.89 23.69 -16.49
N ASN A 614 -15.63 24.81 -17.14
CA ASN A 614 -15.81 26.14 -16.53
C ASN A 614 -17.26 26.63 -16.54
N ASP A 615 -18.16 25.92 -17.24
CA ASP A 615 -19.53 26.37 -17.45
C ASP A 615 -20.50 25.15 -17.46
N LEU A 616 -20.60 24.50 -16.31
CA LEU A 616 -21.53 23.38 -16.13
C LEU A 616 -22.88 23.89 -15.65
N SER A 617 -23.94 23.40 -16.26
CA SER A 617 -25.29 23.67 -15.79
C SER A 617 -25.54 22.95 -14.46
N TYR A 618 -26.52 23.41 -13.67
CA TYR A 618 -26.85 22.82 -12.38
C TYR A 618 -27.16 21.31 -12.43
N ASN A 619 -27.71 20.83 -13.52
CA ASN A 619 -28.03 19.41 -13.75
C ASN A 619 -26.79 18.58 -14.15
N GLU A 620 -25.68 19.23 -14.49
CA GLU A 620 -24.40 18.59 -14.84
C GLU A 620 -23.52 18.47 -13.60
N ASN A 621 -24.01 17.77 -12.59
CA ASN A 621 -23.44 17.73 -11.25
C ASN A 621 -22.88 16.36 -10.80
N ASN A 622 -22.85 15.38 -11.70
CA ASN A 622 -22.21 14.09 -11.49
C ASN A 622 -20.92 14.04 -12.31
N ILE A 623 -19.80 14.10 -11.64
CA ILE A 623 -18.47 14.19 -12.24
C ILE A 623 -17.75 12.85 -12.03
N HIS A 624 -17.38 12.20 -13.14
CA HIS A 624 -16.56 11.02 -13.12
C HIS A 624 -15.19 11.36 -13.71
N ILE A 625 -14.14 11.22 -12.92
CA ILE A 625 -12.76 11.47 -13.34
C ILE A 625 -12.07 10.13 -13.45
N THR A 626 -11.74 9.75 -14.67
CA THR A 626 -10.88 8.58 -14.92
C THR A 626 -9.44 9.07 -14.99
N TYR A 627 -8.58 8.46 -14.23
CA TYR A 627 -7.17 8.79 -14.22
C TYR A 627 -6.33 7.58 -14.56
N ARG A 628 -5.15 7.83 -15.10
CA ARG A 628 -4.17 6.83 -15.45
C ARG A 628 -3.03 6.89 -14.45
N PHE A 629 -2.74 5.76 -13.86
CA PHE A 629 -1.60 5.59 -12.97
C PHE A 629 -0.67 4.50 -13.49
N LEU A 630 0.61 4.78 -13.55
CA LEU A 630 1.63 3.86 -13.98
C LEU A 630 2.77 3.84 -12.98
N SER A 631 3.08 2.68 -12.42
CA SER A 631 4.30 2.44 -11.66
C SER A 631 5.36 1.80 -12.56
N PRO A 632 6.55 2.42 -12.69
CA PRO A 632 7.65 1.82 -13.45
C PRO A 632 8.26 0.60 -12.76
N THR A 633 8.09 0.47 -11.45
CA THR A 633 8.48 -0.71 -10.66
C THR A 633 7.21 -1.51 -10.34
N PRO A 634 7.16 -2.81 -10.67
CA PRO A 634 6.00 -3.64 -10.40
C PRO A 634 5.66 -3.70 -8.91
N PHE A 635 4.37 -3.52 -8.59
CA PHE A 635 3.80 -3.63 -7.25
C PHE A 635 4.45 -2.73 -6.18
N GLU A 636 5.15 -1.68 -6.61
CA GLU A 636 5.66 -0.66 -5.69
C GLU A 636 4.51 0.10 -5.06
N GLU A 637 4.52 0.26 -3.74
CA GLU A 637 3.46 0.99 -3.05
C GLU A 637 3.58 2.49 -3.32
N HIS A 638 2.53 3.03 -3.88
CA HIS A 638 2.36 4.46 -4.05
C HIS A 638 1.07 4.90 -3.37
N GLU A 639 1.07 6.11 -2.87
CA GLU A 639 -0.09 6.73 -2.27
C GLU A 639 -0.56 7.88 -3.16
N LEU A 640 -1.80 7.77 -3.64
CA LEU A 640 -2.45 8.85 -4.36
C LEU A 640 -3.49 9.47 -3.42
N LEU A 641 -3.31 10.73 -3.12
CA LEU A 641 -4.22 11.52 -2.31
C LEU A 641 -4.96 12.53 -3.18
N TYR A 642 -6.21 12.80 -2.84
CA TYR A 642 -6.96 13.90 -3.44
C TYR A 642 -7.64 14.74 -2.37
N ARG A 643 -7.95 15.99 -2.74
CA ARG A 643 -8.85 16.83 -1.96
C ARG A 643 -9.72 17.68 -2.88
N ILE A 644 -10.87 18.08 -2.37
CA ILE A 644 -11.79 18.98 -3.05
C ILE A 644 -11.74 20.31 -2.32
N ASN A 645 -11.41 21.36 -3.04
CA ASN A 645 -11.15 22.68 -2.47
C ASN A 645 -10.05 22.56 -1.37
N GLU A 646 -10.22 23.15 -0.24
CA GLU A 646 -9.27 23.09 0.88
C GLU A 646 -9.65 22.03 1.93
N SER A 647 -10.41 20.99 1.55
CA SER A 647 -10.77 19.91 2.46
C SER A 647 -9.57 19.06 2.88
N GLN A 648 -9.78 18.14 3.82
CA GLN A 648 -8.78 17.18 4.22
C GLN A 648 -8.42 16.24 3.06
N TRP A 649 -7.16 15.86 2.98
CA TRP A 649 -6.67 14.89 2.01
C TRP A 649 -7.29 13.53 2.25
N GLN A 650 -7.76 12.90 1.17
CA GLN A 650 -8.37 11.57 1.15
C GLN A 650 -7.57 10.67 0.23
N LYS A 651 -7.47 9.40 0.60
CA LYS A 651 -6.76 8.39 -0.21
C LYS A 651 -7.63 7.92 -1.37
N VAL A 652 -7.03 7.82 -2.55
CA VAL A 652 -7.65 7.24 -3.74
C VAL A 652 -7.18 5.81 -3.92
N ASP A 653 -8.07 4.94 -4.36
CA ASP A 653 -7.71 3.58 -4.73
C ASP A 653 -7.01 3.58 -6.09
N ILE A 654 -5.72 3.27 -6.09
CA ILE A 654 -4.90 3.20 -7.31
C ILE A 654 -5.33 2.03 -8.21
N LEU A 655 -5.90 0.97 -7.63
CA LEU A 655 -6.35 -0.22 -8.36
C LEU A 655 -7.65 0.04 -9.14
N ASN A 656 -8.44 1.00 -8.65
CA ASN A 656 -9.68 1.42 -9.32
C ASN A 656 -9.53 2.89 -9.77
N PRO A 657 -9.06 3.15 -11.01
CA PRO A 657 -8.64 4.46 -11.44
C PRO A 657 -9.81 5.39 -11.78
N GLU A 658 -10.82 5.45 -10.93
CA GLU A 658 -12.00 6.29 -11.05
C GLU A 658 -12.29 7.05 -9.75
N LEU A 659 -12.48 8.36 -9.87
CA LEU A 659 -13.04 9.19 -8.81
C LEU A 659 -14.43 9.65 -9.24
N VAL A 660 -15.45 9.22 -8.49
CA VAL A 660 -16.85 9.54 -8.76
C VAL A 660 -17.34 10.54 -7.72
N LEU A 661 -17.78 11.69 -8.18
CA LEU A 661 -18.37 12.75 -7.38
C LEU A 661 -19.81 12.95 -7.83
N ASN A 662 -20.75 12.58 -6.99
CA ASN A 662 -22.17 12.63 -7.31
C ASN A 662 -22.88 13.78 -6.60
N SER A 663 -23.88 14.35 -7.27
CA SER A 663 -24.81 15.33 -6.71
C SER A 663 -24.13 16.55 -6.09
N LEU A 664 -23.13 17.08 -6.78
CA LEU A 664 -22.44 18.29 -6.34
C LEU A 664 -23.36 19.50 -6.37
N ASN A 665 -23.24 20.35 -5.36
CA ASN A 665 -23.98 21.62 -5.32
C ASN A 665 -23.40 22.61 -6.35
N HIS A 666 -24.14 23.71 -6.60
CA HIS A 666 -23.59 24.80 -7.40
C HIS A 666 -22.41 25.48 -6.69
N GLY A 667 -21.38 25.80 -7.45
CA GLY A 667 -20.17 26.43 -6.92
C GLY A 667 -18.95 26.15 -7.76
N SER A 668 -17.82 26.73 -7.37
CA SER A 668 -16.52 26.46 -7.97
C SER A 668 -15.79 25.38 -7.18
N TYR A 669 -15.25 24.42 -7.89
CA TYR A 669 -14.54 23.29 -7.35
C TYR A 669 -13.13 23.23 -7.90
N THR A 670 -12.20 22.91 -7.02
CA THR A 670 -10.82 22.57 -7.34
C THR A 670 -10.52 21.22 -6.76
N ILE A 671 -10.27 20.25 -7.61
CA ILE A 671 -9.79 18.93 -7.20
C ILE A 671 -8.29 18.93 -7.36
N GLU A 672 -7.58 18.61 -6.32
CA GLU A 672 -6.13 18.49 -6.30
C GLU A 672 -5.75 17.03 -6.03
N PHE A 673 -4.84 16.51 -6.84
CA PHE A 673 -4.24 15.20 -6.66
C PHE A 673 -2.77 15.34 -6.30
N VAL A 674 -2.31 14.53 -5.35
CA VAL A 674 -0.91 14.49 -4.90
C VAL A 674 -0.46 13.04 -4.83
N LEU A 675 0.70 12.79 -5.40
CA LEU A 675 1.32 11.47 -5.43
C LEU A 675 2.44 11.40 -4.40
N ASN A 676 2.45 10.32 -3.58
CA ASN A 676 3.47 10.06 -2.57
C ASN A 676 3.74 11.24 -1.62
N SER A 677 2.69 11.99 -1.29
CA SER A 677 2.77 13.19 -0.44
C SER A 677 3.75 14.26 -0.97
N ASP A 678 4.02 14.29 -2.28
CA ASP A 678 4.80 15.35 -2.92
C ASP A 678 3.92 16.57 -3.22
N PHE A 679 3.66 17.37 -2.20
CA PHE A 679 2.81 18.56 -2.27
C PHE A 679 3.36 19.69 -3.17
N LYS A 680 4.57 19.54 -3.70
CA LYS A 680 5.13 20.50 -4.67
C LYS A 680 4.61 20.26 -6.08
N ASN A 681 4.28 19.01 -6.41
CA ASN A 681 3.80 18.59 -7.72
C ASN A 681 2.34 18.13 -7.62
N THR A 682 1.40 19.09 -7.67
CA THR A 682 -0.03 18.81 -7.59
C THR A 682 -0.68 18.86 -8.98
N THR A 683 -1.48 17.86 -9.30
CA THR A 683 -2.36 17.93 -10.49
C THR A 683 -3.71 18.51 -10.08
N LYS A 684 -4.14 19.59 -10.75
CA LYS A 684 -5.36 20.33 -10.41
C LYS A 684 -6.38 20.27 -11.53
N ILE A 685 -7.63 20.07 -11.17
CA ILE A 685 -8.80 20.17 -12.03
C ILE A 685 -9.71 21.24 -11.45
N HIS A 686 -10.06 22.23 -12.27
CA HIS A 686 -11.00 23.27 -11.91
C HIS A 686 -12.27 23.10 -12.72
N PHE A 687 -13.42 23.20 -12.06
CA PHE A 687 -14.71 23.25 -12.72
C PHE A 687 -15.70 24.10 -11.93
N THR A 688 -16.71 24.61 -12.62
CA THR A 688 -17.74 25.45 -12.00
C THR A 688 -19.13 24.97 -12.41
N ILE A 689 -19.96 24.70 -11.41
CA ILE A 689 -21.37 24.35 -11.59
C ILE A 689 -22.20 25.59 -11.34
N ASN A 690 -22.92 26.03 -12.35
CA ASN A 690 -23.72 27.24 -12.30
C ASN A 690 -24.89 27.10 -11.30
N ARG A 691 -25.32 28.24 -10.79
CA ARG A 691 -26.52 28.28 -9.96
C ARG A 691 -27.76 27.92 -10.80
N PRO A 692 -28.69 27.15 -10.25
CA PRO A 692 -29.93 26.89 -10.93
C PRO A 692 -30.70 28.21 -11.20
N PHE A 693 -31.43 28.24 -12.28
CA PHE A 693 -32.10 29.48 -12.74
C PHE A 693 -32.96 30.12 -11.67
N TRP A 694 -33.54 29.30 -10.76
CA TRP A 694 -34.37 29.81 -9.66
C TRP A 694 -33.58 30.48 -8.52
N LEU A 695 -32.26 30.33 -8.47
CA LEU A 695 -31.34 31.02 -7.56
C LEU A 695 -30.60 32.18 -8.24
N GLN A 696 -30.85 32.42 -9.51
CA GLN A 696 -30.25 33.53 -10.21
C GLN A 696 -31.02 34.84 -9.92
N PHE A 697 -30.26 35.92 -9.86
CA PHE A 697 -30.83 37.22 -9.49
C PHE A 697 -32.05 37.62 -10.35
N PRO A 698 -32.10 37.43 -11.69
CA PRO A 698 -33.26 37.80 -12.48
C PRO A 698 -34.55 37.02 -12.09
N PHE A 699 -34.36 35.74 -11.78
CA PHE A 699 -35.51 34.90 -11.36
C PHE A 699 -36.01 35.30 -9.96
N ILE A 700 -35.08 35.43 -8.97
CA ILE A 700 -35.43 35.86 -7.61
C ILE A 700 -36.06 37.24 -7.65
N PHE A 701 -35.51 38.15 -8.42
CA PHE A 701 -36.07 39.49 -8.61
C PHE A 701 -37.47 39.45 -9.24
N GLY A 702 -37.63 38.66 -10.33
CA GLY A 702 -38.91 38.47 -10.99
C GLY A 702 -39.95 37.80 -10.06
N ALA A 703 -39.55 36.73 -9.35
CA ALA A 703 -40.39 36.04 -8.37
C ALA A 703 -40.80 36.98 -7.20
N SER A 704 -39.83 37.77 -6.70
CA SER A 704 -40.08 38.78 -5.65
C SER A 704 -41.06 39.86 -6.12
N LEU A 705 -40.88 40.33 -7.37
CA LEU A 705 -41.75 41.32 -7.99
C LEU A 705 -43.18 40.75 -8.22
N GLY A 706 -43.24 39.47 -8.66
CA GLY A 706 -44.48 38.73 -8.77
C GLY A 706 -45.19 38.52 -7.43
N LEU A 707 -44.39 38.20 -6.38
CA LEU A 707 -44.89 38.08 -5.03
C LEU A 707 -45.42 39.42 -4.49
N LEU A 708 -44.67 40.47 -4.71
CA LEU A 708 -45.10 41.82 -4.34
C LEU A 708 -46.36 42.24 -5.10
N ALA A 709 -46.43 41.97 -6.40
CA ALA A 709 -47.62 42.22 -7.20
C ALA A 709 -48.84 41.39 -6.72
N LEU A 710 -48.60 40.11 -6.32
CA LEU A 710 -49.60 39.23 -5.75
C LEU A 710 -50.07 39.75 -4.39
N LEU A 711 -49.12 40.17 -3.52
CA LEU A 711 -49.41 40.74 -2.22
C LEU A 711 -50.19 42.07 -2.37
N TYR A 712 -49.80 42.91 -3.32
CA TYR A 712 -50.50 44.14 -3.66
C TYR A 712 -51.89 43.88 -4.20
N TRP A 713 -52.03 42.86 -5.06
CA TRP A 713 -53.34 42.43 -5.57
C TRP A 713 -54.25 41.88 -4.42
N LEU A 714 -53.66 41.00 -3.57
CA LEU A 714 -54.37 40.51 -2.39
C LEU A 714 -54.72 41.61 -1.42
N TYR A 715 -53.82 42.58 -1.17
CA TYR A 715 -54.06 43.72 -0.34
C TYR A 715 -55.19 44.58 -0.89
N ARG A 716 -55.17 44.89 -2.18
CA ARG A 716 -56.24 45.65 -2.86
C ARG A 716 -57.59 44.91 -2.85
N ASN A 717 -57.58 43.57 -3.04
CA ASN A 717 -58.79 42.77 -2.92
C ASN A 717 -59.29 42.67 -1.46
N ASN A 718 -58.39 42.61 -0.50
CA ASN A 718 -58.77 42.66 0.91
C ASN A 718 -59.32 44.05 1.34
N ILE A 719 -58.69 45.10 0.87
CA ILE A 719 -59.24 46.46 1.10
C ILE A 719 -60.65 46.56 0.53
N LYS A 720 -60.86 46.13 -0.70
CA LYS A 720 -62.20 46.06 -1.31
C LYS A 720 -63.19 45.19 -0.54
N LYS A 721 -62.69 44.10 0.10
CA LYS A 721 -63.51 43.25 0.97
C LYS A 721 -63.72 43.86 2.36
N ILE A 722 -62.73 44.57 2.89
CA ILE A 722 -62.81 45.27 4.19
C ILE A 722 -63.77 46.49 4.09
N GLU A 723 -63.70 47.24 2.96
CA GLU A 723 -64.65 48.33 2.71
C GLU A 723 -66.12 47.83 2.62
N LYS A 724 -66.28 46.60 2.08
CA LYS A 724 -67.62 45.96 2.05
C LYS A 724 -68.04 45.25 3.35
N ARG A 725 -67.11 44.93 4.26
CA ARG A 725 -67.38 44.24 5.53
C ARG A 725 -67.43 45.17 6.74
N ASN A 726 -66.83 46.34 6.67
CA ASN A 726 -66.80 47.31 7.75
C ASN A 726 -68.19 47.90 8.08
N GLN A 727 -69.20 47.54 7.32
CA GLN A 727 -70.60 47.89 7.65
C GLN A 727 -71.41 46.81 8.38
N LEU A 728 -70.85 45.63 8.59
CA LEU A 728 -71.73 44.53 9.13
C LEU A 728 -71.19 43.67 10.25
N VAL A 729 -69.98 43.85 10.73
CA VAL A 729 -69.44 42.94 11.79
C VAL A 729 -68.53 43.65 12.76
N LEU A 730 -69.02 44.62 13.43
CA LEU A 730 -68.29 45.28 14.54
C LEU A 730 -68.64 44.74 15.93
N ASP A 731 -69.53 43.74 16.06
CA ASP A 731 -69.99 43.33 17.36
C ASP A 731 -69.88 41.87 17.79
N LYS A 732 -69.22 41.02 17.03
CA LYS A 732 -69.23 39.63 17.47
C LYS A 732 -68.03 38.78 17.15
N ILE A 733 -66.86 39.00 17.41
CA ILE A 733 -65.84 37.95 17.53
C ILE A 733 -64.50 38.55 18.03
N ASN A 734 -64.42 38.81 19.24
CA ASN A 734 -63.17 39.14 19.89
C ASN A 734 -62.74 38.19 21.05
N LEU A 735 -63.46 37.09 21.23
CA LEU A 735 -63.14 36.24 22.40
C LEU A 735 -62.78 34.79 22.16
N GLU A 736 -62.85 34.26 20.98
CA GLU A 736 -62.54 32.79 20.79
C GLU A 736 -61.32 32.43 19.99
N LYS A 737 -60.58 33.39 19.45
CA LYS A 737 -59.55 33.08 18.46
C LYS A 737 -58.08 32.88 18.95
N ASN A 738 -57.82 33.28 20.20
CA ASN A 738 -56.43 33.27 20.69
C ASN A 738 -55.98 31.98 21.37
N VAL A 739 -56.88 31.06 21.67
CA VAL A 739 -56.50 29.85 22.43
C VAL A 739 -56.16 28.68 21.54
N ASN A 740 -56.71 28.60 20.36
CA ASN A 740 -56.48 27.40 19.50
C ASN A 740 -55.26 27.44 18.58
N GLN A 741 -54.66 28.59 18.30
CA GLN A 741 -53.47 28.68 17.44
C GLN A 741 -52.16 28.36 18.16
N SER A 742 -52.09 28.54 19.46
CA SER A 742 -50.85 28.23 20.22
C SER A 742 -50.66 26.72 20.45
N LYS A 743 -51.77 25.96 20.52
CA LYS A 743 -51.69 24.51 20.73
C LYS A 743 -51.14 23.74 19.55
N LEU A 744 -51.44 24.16 18.34
CA LEU A 744 -51.01 23.46 17.12
C LEU A 744 -49.51 23.69 16.70
N LYS A 745 -48.96 24.80 17.12
CA LYS A 745 -47.54 25.12 16.77
C LYS A 745 -46.53 24.36 17.61
N ALA A 746 -46.88 24.05 18.89
CA ALA A 746 -45.99 23.34 19.80
C ALA A 746 -45.86 21.85 19.48
N ILE A 747 -46.88 21.23 18.91
CA ILE A 747 -46.92 19.78 18.67
C ILE A 747 -46.18 19.39 17.37
N LYS A 748 -46.16 20.24 16.35
CA LYS A 748 -45.49 19.98 15.06
C LYS A 748 -43.95 20.04 15.07
N SER A 749 -43.34 20.62 16.12
CA SER A 749 -41.89 20.81 16.17
C SER A 749 -41.12 19.66 16.83
N GLN A 750 -41.79 18.62 17.29
CA GLN A 750 -41.20 17.61 18.17
C GLN A 750 -40.85 16.25 17.51
N MET A 751 -41.11 16.05 16.25
CA MET A 751 -40.61 14.83 15.59
C MET A 751 -39.14 15.00 15.24
N ASN A 752 -38.27 14.25 15.92
CA ASN A 752 -36.84 14.29 15.70
C ASN A 752 -36.46 13.59 14.35
N PRO A 753 -36.15 14.36 13.28
CA PRO A 753 -35.90 13.80 11.98
C PRO A 753 -34.72 12.82 11.97
N HIS A 754 -33.81 13.01 12.90
CA HIS A 754 -32.59 12.21 12.99
C HIS A 754 -32.82 10.75 13.43
N PHE A 755 -33.83 10.47 14.22
CA PHE A 755 -34.22 9.10 14.57
C PHE A 755 -34.69 8.34 13.33
N PHE A 756 -35.49 8.97 12.46
CA PHE A 756 -35.94 8.39 11.20
C PHE A 756 -34.80 8.06 10.28
N TYR A 757 -33.81 8.95 10.13
CA TYR A 757 -32.62 8.70 9.33
C TYR A 757 -31.79 7.52 9.86
N ASN A 758 -31.62 7.43 11.17
CA ASN A 758 -30.86 6.36 11.78
C ASN A 758 -31.53 4.99 11.62
N ALA A 759 -32.85 4.94 11.79
CA ALA A 759 -33.62 3.71 11.59
C ALA A 759 -33.57 3.25 10.11
N LEU A 760 -33.66 4.18 9.16
CA LEU A 760 -33.54 3.88 7.74
C LEU A 760 -32.13 3.39 7.36
N ASN A 761 -31.10 3.97 7.94
CA ASN A 761 -29.72 3.53 7.72
C ASN A 761 -29.47 2.10 8.26
N THR A 762 -30.03 1.77 9.42
CA THR A 762 -29.94 0.41 9.98
C THR A 762 -30.70 -0.59 9.10
N LEU A 763 -31.87 -0.21 8.63
CA LEU A 763 -32.63 -1.01 7.67
C LEU A 763 -31.86 -1.22 6.36
N GLN A 764 -31.25 -0.17 5.84
CA GLN A 764 -30.39 -0.23 4.66
C GLN A 764 -29.21 -1.17 4.89
N SER A 765 -28.59 -1.13 6.08
CA SER A 765 -27.51 -2.06 6.45
C SER A 765 -27.98 -3.52 6.40
N PHE A 766 -29.12 -3.86 6.97
CA PHE A 766 -29.69 -5.21 6.94
C PHE A 766 -30.04 -5.66 5.50
N ILE A 767 -30.50 -4.74 4.67
CA ILE A 767 -30.77 -5.04 3.25
C ILE A 767 -29.47 -5.30 2.50
N LEU A 768 -28.44 -4.49 2.70
CA LEU A 768 -27.13 -4.65 2.05
C LEU A 768 -26.38 -5.90 2.51
N SER A 769 -26.57 -6.30 3.76
CA SER A 769 -26.01 -7.54 4.32
C SER A 769 -26.78 -8.79 3.90
N ASN A 770 -27.82 -8.64 3.07
CA ASN A 770 -28.73 -9.72 2.61
C ASN A 770 -29.49 -10.45 3.74
N GLU A 771 -29.63 -9.79 4.87
CA GLU A 771 -30.33 -10.27 6.07
C GLU A 771 -31.83 -9.97 6.01
N LYS A 772 -32.50 -10.50 4.99
CA LYS A 772 -33.91 -10.19 4.68
C LYS A 772 -34.85 -10.34 5.89
N ARG A 773 -34.63 -11.34 6.72
CA ARG A 773 -35.50 -11.61 7.87
C ARG A 773 -35.38 -10.54 8.95
N LEU A 774 -34.17 -10.10 9.23
CA LEU A 774 -33.93 -9.00 10.17
C LEU A 774 -34.42 -7.67 9.63
N ALA A 775 -34.25 -7.40 8.35
CA ALA A 775 -34.77 -6.19 7.71
C ALA A 775 -36.31 -6.10 7.81
N ILE A 776 -37.03 -7.20 7.59
CA ILE A 776 -38.51 -7.25 7.68
C ILE A 776 -38.97 -7.07 9.13
N ASP A 777 -38.36 -7.74 10.09
CA ASP A 777 -38.68 -7.62 11.50
C ASP A 777 -38.44 -6.19 11.98
N TYR A 778 -37.30 -5.60 11.65
CA TYR A 778 -36.94 -4.24 12.00
C TYR A 778 -37.90 -3.21 11.37
N LEU A 779 -38.26 -3.37 10.10
CA LEU A 779 -39.23 -2.51 9.40
C LEU A 779 -40.62 -2.60 10.04
N SER A 780 -41.03 -3.78 10.43
CA SER A 780 -42.30 -4.01 11.10
C SER A 780 -42.35 -3.29 12.44
N LYS A 781 -41.32 -3.43 13.27
CA LYS A 781 -41.21 -2.73 14.57
C LYS A 781 -41.19 -1.21 14.40
N PHE A 782 -40.43 -0.72 13.42
CA PHE A 782 -40.34 0.70 13.08
C PHE A 782 -41.68 1.27 12.63
N SER A 783 -42.39 0.55 11.76
CA SER A 783 -43.73 0.95 11.30
C SER A 783 -44.71 0.99 12.46
N ASN A 784 -44.69 -0.01 13.34
CA ASN A 784 -45.54 -0.08 14.51
C ASN A 784 -45.26 1.08 15.50
N LEU A 785 -43.98 1.35 15.76
CA LEU A 785 -43.62 2.50 16.63
C LEU A 785 -44.11 3.83 16.04
N THR A 786 -43.88 4.01 14.73
CA THR A 786 -44.30 5.26 14.04
C THR A 786 -45.81 5.47 14.12
N ARG A 787 -46.58 4.40 13.89
CA ARG A 787 -48.05 4.44 14.03
C ARG A 787 -48.49 4.74 15.45
N THR A 788 -47.91 4.04 16.44
CA THR A 788 -48.22 4.24 17.86
C THR A 788 -47.93 5.68 18.30
N ILE A 789 -46.80 6.24 17.87
CA ILE A 789 -46.45 7.64 18.18
C ILE A 789 -47.47 8.59 17.56
N LEU A 790 -47.88 8.37 16.31
CA LEU A 790 -48.90 9.22 15.66
C LEU A 790 -50.26 9.16 16.40
N GLU A 791 -50.72 7.97 16.76
CA GLU A 791 -51.98 7.78 17.50
C GLU A 791 -51.95 8.44 18.92
N MET A 792 -50.74 8.40 19.54
CA MET A 792 -50.56 9.03 20.86
C MET A 792 -50.51 10.56 20.79
N THR A 793 -50.00 11.15 19.70
CA THR A 793 -49.91 12.61 19.55
C THR A 793 -51.27 13.32 19.46
N GLU A 794 -52.36 12.57 19.26
CA GLU A 794 -53.72 13.08 19.28
C GLU A 794 -54.34 13.14 20.70
N LYS A 795 -53.64 12.51 21.69
CA LYS A 795 -54.09 12.46 23.07
C LYS A 795 -53.25 13.42 23.93
N ASP A 796 -53.87 14.10 24.93
CA ASP A 796 -53.14 14.91 25.90
C ASP A 796 -52.50 14.05 27.00
N PHE A 797 -53.13 12.94 27.34
CA PHE A 797 -52.70 11.99 28.35
C PHE A 797 -52.85 10.56 27.84
N ILE A 798 -51.93 9.69 28.21
CA ILE A 798 -51.93 8.27 27.88
C ILE A 798 -51.74 7.43 29.13
N SER A 799 -52.15 6.15 29.07
CA SER A 799 -51.96 5.22 30.20
C SER A 799 -50.49 4.83 30.34
N ILE A 800 -50.06 4.41 31.51
CA ILE A 800 -48.73 3.85 31.72
C ILE A 800 -48.50 2.65 30.82
N SER A 801 -49.49 1.82 30.57
CA SER A 801 -49.46 0.67 29.68
C SER A 801 -49.10 1.10 28.24
N GLU A 802 -49.76 2.17 27.73
CA GLU A 802 -49.47 2.72 26.40
C GLU A 802 -48.03 3.25 26.29
N GLU A 803 -47.59 4.02 27.33
CA GLU A 803 -46.20 4.56 27.33
C GLU A 803 -45.17 3.44 27.42
N VAL A 804 -45.33 2.47 28.31
CA VAL A 804 -44.44 1.31 28.47
C VAL A 804 -44.31 0.55 27.15
N LYS A 805 -45.44 0.28 26.47
CA LYS A 805 -45.44 -0.41 25.16
C LYS A 805 -44.68 0.40 24.12
N THR A 806 -44.83 1.71 24.13
CA THR A 806 -44.11 2.58 23.15
C THR A 806 -42.60 2.60 23.44
N LEU A 807 -42.24 2.71 24.75
CA LEU A 807 -40.84 2.65 25.16
C LEU A 807 -40.18 1.27 24.83
N GLN A 808 -40.94 0.18 25.01
CA GLN A 808 -40.49 -1.15 24.60
C GLN A 808 -40.20 -1.23 23.10
N LEU A 809 -41.17 -0.77 22.28
CA LEU A 809 -40.99 -0.73 20.81
C LEU A 809 -39.79 0.12 20.42
N TYR A 810 -39.61 1.28 21.08
CA TYR A 810 -38.45 2.12 20.82
C TYR A 810 -37.13 1.43 21.19
N LEU A 811 -37.07 0.84 22.40
CA LEU A 811 -35.86 0.17 22.88
C LEU A 811 -35.54 -1.12 22.10
N ASP A 812 -36.55 -1.82 21.59
CA ASP A 812 -36.39 -2.99 20.72
C ASP A 812 -35.82 -2.59 19.37
N ILE A 813 -36.19 -1.45 18.82
CA ILE A 813 -35.62 -0.88 17.59
C ILE A 813 -34.16 -0.49 17.82
N GLU A 814 -33.87 0.19 18.92
CA GLU A 814 -32.50 0.57 19.25
C GLU A 814 -31.63 -0.66 19.60
N LYS A 815 -32.18 -1.73 20.17
CA LYS A 815 -31.48 -3.00 20.40
C LYS A 815 -31.00 -3.64 19.12
N GLY A 816 -31.77 -3.55 18.05
CA GLY A 816 -31.32 -4.01 16.72
C GLY A 816 -30.17 -3.21 16.11
N ARG A 817 -29.82 -2.08 16.70
CA ARG A 817 -28.73 -1.18 16.27
C ARG A 817 -27.45 -1.37 17.09
N PHE A 818 -27.57 -1.89 18.29
CA PHE A 818 -26.42 -2.21 19.13
C PHE A 818 -26.10 -3.71 19.00
N ASP A 819 -24.80 -4.07 19.04
CA ASP A 819 -24.36 -5.46 19.13
C ASP A 819 -24.91 -6.15 20.38
N GLU A 820 -24.72 -7.44 20.56
CA GLU A 820 -25.30 -8.27 21.64
C GLU A 820 -25.14 -7.73 23.08
N ASN A 821 -24.44 -6.63 23.27
CA ASN A 821 -24.11 -6.04 24.56
C ASN A 821 -25.14 -5.02 25.06
N PHE A 822 -26.27 -4.81 24.39
CA PHE A 822 -27.31 -3.90 24.85
C PHE A 822 -28.48 -4.66 25.45
N SER A 823 -28.81 -4.31 26.71
CA SER A 823 -29.96 -4.81 27.44
C SER A 823 -30.78 -3.65 28.00
N TYR A 824 -32.05 -3.86 28.11
CA TYR A 824 -32.93 -2.94 28.82
C TYR A 824 -33.90 -3.72 29.68
N GLU A 825 -34.41 -3.02 30.71
CA GLU A 825 -35.35 -3.59 31.65
C GLU A 825 -36.40 -2.53 32.02
N ILE A 826 -37.67 -2.85 31.95
CA ILE A 826 -38.75 -1.98 32.37
C ILE A 826 -39.46 -2.65 33.52
N GLN A 827 -39.38 -2.02 34.68
CA GLN A 827 -39.95 -2.53 35.94
C GLN A 827 -41.15 -1.67 36.32
N VAL A 828 -42.29 -2.27 36.43
CA VAL A 828 -43.49 -1.59 36.89
C VAL A 828 -43.92 -2.19 38.23
N GLY A 829 -44.07 -1.33 39.24
CA GLY A 829 -44.45 -1.75 40.57
C GLY A 829 -45.79 -2.48 40.60
N LYS A 830 -45.89 -3.52 41.40
CA LYS A 830 -47.11 -4.38 41.48
C LYS A 830 -48.34 -3.64 41.95
N ASN A 831 -48.19 -2.49 42.56
CA ASN A 831 -49.25 -1.61 43.08
C ASN A 831 -49.70 -0.56 42.06
N ILE A 832 -49.22 -0.60 40.83
CA ILE A 832 -49.57 0.36 39.79
C ILE A 832 -50.61 -0.25 38.85
N ASP A 833 -51.78 0.37 38.80
CA ASP A 833 -52.76 0.08 37.76
C ASP A 833 -52.36 0.83 36.48
N GLN A 834 -51.76 0.05 35.56
CA GLN A 834 -51.15 0.59 34.33
C GLN A 834 -52.15 1.15 33.35
N GLU A 835 -53.39 0.75 33.37
CA GLU A 835 -54.48 1.23 32.48
C GLU A 835 -55.14 2.50 32.99
N SER A 836 -55.31 2.64 34.32
CA SER A 836 -56.03 3.74 34.89
C SER A 836 -55.18 4.99 35.13
N ILE A 837 -53.91 4.80 35.44
CA ILE A 837 -52.99 5.92 35.68
C ILE A 837 -52.53 6.50 34.34
N LYS A 838 -52.81 7.80 34.17
CA LYS A 838 -52.46 8.52 32.94
C LYS A 838 -51.36 9.53 33.17
N ILE A 839 -50.40 9.56 32.29
CA ILE A 839 -49.28 10.51 32.22
C ILE A 839 -49.39 11.37 30.97
N PRO A 840 -48.80 12.59 30.94
CA PRO A 840 -48.72 13.39 29.73
C PRO A 840 -48.05 12.64 28.60
N THR A 841 -48.64 12.68 27.42
CA THR A 841 -48.12 11.96 26.22
C THR A 841 -46.70 12.34 25.91
N MET A 842 -45.83 11.33 25.60
CA MET A 842 -44.42 11.51 25.20
C MET A 842 -43.60 12.26 26.27
N LEU A 843 -43.89 12.07 27.55
CA LEU A 843 -43.11 12.69 28.63
C LEU A 843 -41.80 11.98 28.85
N LEU A 844 -41.75 10.63 28.78
CA LEU A 844 -40.58 9.84 29.11
C LEU A 844 -39.64 9.59 27.91
N GLN A 845 -40.21 9.48 26.72
CA GLN A 845 -39.48 9.13 25.49
C GLN A 845 -38.22 9.99 25.29
N PRO A 846 -38.21 11.34 25.44
CA PRO A 846 -37.01 12.12 25.21
C PRO A 846 -35.87 11.81 26.18
N TYR A 847 -36.18 11.39 27.40
CA TYR A 847 -35.17 11.04 28.40
C TYR A 847 -34.61 9.64 28.13
N VAL A 848 -35.43 8.70 27.68
CA VAL A 848 -34.99 7.37 27.23
C VAL A 848 -34.15 7.49 25.97
N GLU A 849 -34.53 8.34 25.00
CA GLU A 849 -33.71 8.63 23.83
C GLU A 849 -32.35 9.19 24.23
N ASN A 850 -32.30 10.11 25.19
CA ASN A 850 -31.04 10.67 25.67
C ASN A 850 -30.15 9.62 26.37
N ALA A 851 -30.75 8.74 27.19
CA ALA A 851 -30.04 7.64 27.85
C ALA A 851 -29.37 6.71 26.81
N VAL A 852 -30.11 6.32 25.78
CA VAL A 852 -29.58 5.44 24.71
C VAL A 852 -28.54 6.17 23.86
N LYS A 853 -28.86 7.36 23.36
CA LYS A 853 -28.09 8.10 22.37
C LYS A 853 -26.83 8.78 22.95
N HIS A 854 -26.96 9.37 24.13
CA HIS A 854 -25.91 10.16 24.76
C HIS A 854 -25.21 9.41 25.89
N GLY A 855 -25.93 8.51 26.57
CA GLY A 855 -25.38 7.69 27.65
C GLY A 855 -24.65 6.47 27.11
N LEU A 856 -25.30 5.65 26.27
CA LEU A 856 -24.83 4.31 25.93
C LEU A 856 -24.10 4.18 24.59
N LEU A 857 -24.35 5.05 23.63
CA LEU A 857 -23.80 4.92 22.28
C LEU A 857 -22.26 4.86 22.30
N HIS A 858 -21.63 5.62 23.17
CA HIS A 858 -20.18 5.73 23.26
C HIS A 858 -19.55 4.87 24.38
N LYS A 859 -20.33 4.04 25.04
CA LYS A 859 -19.85 3.15 26.10
C LYS A 859 -19.27 1.88 25.48
N GLN A 860 -18.13 1.43 25.99
CA GLN A 860 -17.57 0.11 25.70
C GLN A 860 -18.02 -0.91 26.76
N GLY A 861 -18.34 -2.13 26.36
CA GLY A 861 -18.87 -3.19 27.23
C GLY A 861 -20.39 -3.15 27.40
N ASP A 862 -20.87 -3.78 28.46
CA ASP A 862 -22.29 -3.98 28.69
C ASP A 862 -23.04 -2.65 28.86
N LYS A 863 -24.09 -2.50 28.09
CA LYS A 863 -24.96 -1.31 28.01
C LYS A 863 -26.33 -1.67 28.57
N LYS A 864 -26.74 -0.97 29.56
CA LYS A 864 -28.03 -1.25 30.19
C LYS A 864 -28.80 0.05 30.47
N VAL A 865 -30.10 0.05 30.12
CA VAL A 865 -31.09 1.05 30.56
C VAL A 865 -32.13 0.34 31.42
N THR A 866 -32.42 0.89 32.58
CA THR A 866 -33.50 0.39 33.43
C THR A 866 -34.51 1.51 33.59
N ILE A 867 -35.78 1.21 33.33
CA ILE A 867 -36.88 2.14 33.54
C ILE A 867 -37.74 1.57 34.65
N SER A 868 -37.92 2.31 35.73
CA SER A 868 -38.71 1.88 36.86
C SER A 868 -39.90 2.81 37.09
N PHE A 869 -41.03 2.24 37.42
CA PHE A 869 -42.23 2.95 37.82
C PHE A 869 -42.60 2.48 39.22
N GLU A 870 -42.73 3.38 40.17
CA GLU A 870 -43.08 3.09 41.54
C GLU A 870 -44.16 4.08 42.01
N LEU A 871 -45.14 3.59 42.74
CA LEU A 871 -46.19 4.42 43.35
C LEU A 871 -45.87 4.57 44.83
N GLN A 872 -45.52 5.77 45.25
CA GLN A 872 -45.26 6.12 46.67
C GLN A 872 -46.03 7.36 47.05
N ASN A 873 -46.72 7.30 48.14
CA ASN A 873 -47.49 8.48 48.77
C ASN A 873 -48.38 9.24 47.77
N ASN A 874 -49.05 8.56 46.88
CA ASN A 874 -49.95 9.13 45.86
C ASN A 874 -49.20 9.90 44.77
N GLU A 875 -47.87 9.66 44.62
CA GLU A 875 -47.02 10.18 43.58
C GLU A 875 -46.45 9.04 42.77
N LEU A 876 -46.42 9.16 41.44
CA LEU A 876 -45.78 8.23 40.54
C LEU A 876 -44.32 8.65 40.37
N HIS A 877 -43.41 7.85 40.91
CA HIS A 877 -41.98 7.99 40.73
C HIS A 877 -41.55 7.16 39.53
N ILE A 878 -40.93 7.82 38.56
CA ILE A 878 -40.40 7.18 37.34
C ILE A 878 -38.91 7.41 37.32
N GLY A 879 -38.17 6.33 37.33
CA GLY A 879 -36.71 6.35 37.21
C GLY A 879 -36.26 5.86 35.85
N ILE A 880 -35.42 6.61 35.12
CA ILE A 880 -34.76 6.19 33.92
C ILE A 880 -33.26 6.17 34.21
N ASP A 881 -32.73 4.99 34.37
CA ASP A 881 -31.36 4.73 34.79
C ASP A 881 -30.51 4.12 33.68
N ASP A 882 -29.51 4.83 33.25
CA ASP A 882 -28.52 4.31 32.34
C ASP A 882 -27.17 4.03 33.03
N ASN A 883 -26.42 3.06 32.53
CA ASN A 883 -25.06 2.78 32.94
C ASN A 883 -24.04 3.38 32.00
N GLY A 884 -24.37 4.45 31.32
CA GLY A 884 -23.60 5.08 30.28
C GLY A 884 -22.31 5.78 30.72
N ILE A 885 -21.80 6.64 29.86
CA ILE A 885 -20.56 7.39 30.09
C ILE A 885 -20.76 8.65 30.96
N GLY A 886 -22.01 8.96 31.36
CA GLY A 886 -22.38 10.17 32.08
C GLY A 886 -22.44 11.43 31.21
N ARG A 887 -23.15 12.44 31.69
CA ARG A 887 -23.42 13.68 30.94
C ARG A 887 -22.15 14.49 30.66
N GLN A 888 -21.25 14.59 31.64
CA GLN A 888 -20.02 15.36 31.51
C GLN A 888 -19.15 14.84 30.36
N LYS A 889 -18.91 13.55 30.35
CA LYS A 889 -18.09 12.89 29.33
C LYS A 889 -18.76 12.88 27.95
N SER A 890 -20.10 12.77 27.95
CA SER A 890 -20.89 12.87 26.71
C SER A 890 -20.82 14.29 26.13
N THR A 891 -20.82 15.33 26.95
CA THR A 891 -20.68 16.72 26.51
C THR A 891 -19.30 17.00 25.95
N GLU A 892 -18.25 16.49 26.59
CA GLU A 892 -16.85 16.59 26.11
C GLU A 892 -16.68 15.94 24.74
N LEU A 893 -17.24 14.76 24.52
CA LEU A 893 -17.18 14.05 23.24
C LEU A 893 -17.96 14.77 22.14
N ASN A 894 -19.07 15.42 22.48
CA ASN A 894 -19.86 16.20 21.54
C ASN A 894 -19.24 17.55 21.19
N GLN A 895 -18.50 18.17 22.11
CA GLN A 895 -17.70 19.39 21.84
C GLN A 895 -16.55 19.15 20.87
N ILE A 896 -15.99 17.95 20.88
CA ILE A 896 -14.91 17.55 19.94
C ILE A 896 -15.47 17.35 18.52
N LYS A 897 -16.73 16.95 18.36
CA LYS A 897 -17.34 16.64 17.06
C LYS A 897 -18.09 17.80 16.40
N ASN A 898 -18.64 18.76 17.15
CA ASN A 898 -19.46 19.85 16.59
C ASN A 898 -19.34 21.13 17.42
N LYS A 899 -18.70 22.16 16.87
CA LYS A 899 -18.50 23.47 17.53
C LYS A 899 -19.76 24.34 17.72
N ASN A 900 -20.97 23.96 17.30
CA ASN A 900 -22.11 24.85 17.23
C ASN A 900 -23.48 24.26 17.64
N HIS A 901 -23.56 23.27 18.51
CA HIS A 901 -24.87 22.88 19.09
C HIS A 901 -24.84 22.96 20.63
N GLN A 902 -25.16 24.12 21.16
CA GLN A 902 -25.58 24.27 22.52
C GLN A 902 -26.94 23.57 22.77
N SER A 903 -27.10 23.05 23.96
CA SER A 903 -28.18 22.16 24.41
C SER A 903 -29.59 22.77 24.35
N PHE A 904 -30.13 22.98 23.17
CA PHE A 904 -31.54 23.34 22.97
C PHE A 904 -32.52 22.27 23.47
N ALA A 905 -32.09 21.01 23.54
CA ALA A 905 -32.97 19.91 23.90
C ALA A 905 -33.33 19.89 25.39
N THR A 906 -32.40 20.20 26.29
CA THR A 906 -32.65 20.14 27.74
C THR A 906 -33.51 21.29 28.19
N GLU A 907 -33.33 22.48 27.65
CA GLU A 907 -34.11 23.67 27.92
C GLU A 907 -35.56 23.55 27.39
N ALA A 908 -35.71 22.98 26.19
CA ALA A 908 -37.02 22.70 25.59
C ALA A 908 -37.83 21.67 26.41
N LEU A 909 -37.16 20.68 27.00
CA LEU A 909 -37.78 19.67 27.85
C LEU A 909 -38.22 20.26 29.22
N GLN A 910 -37.41 21.14 29.80
CA GLN A 910 -37.78 21.86 31.03
C GLN A 910 -38.97 22.80 30.79
N ASN A 911 -38.91 23.60 29.73
CA ASN A 911 -40.01 24.51 29.37
C ASN A 911 -41.34 23.76 29.14
N ARG A 912 -41.27 22.52 28.65
CA ARG A 912 -42.47 21.68 28.46
C ARG A 912 -43.06 21.25 29.80
N ILE A 913 -42.25 20.86 30.78
CA ILE A 913 -42.69 20.50 32.11
C ILE A 913 -43.32 21.73 32.79
N ASP A 914 -42.68 22.90 32.63
CA ASP A 914 -43.17 24.15 33.21
C ASP A 914 -44.53 24.54 32.60
N LEU A 915 -44.71 24.41 31.30
CA LEU A 915 -46.00 24.62 30.63
C LEU A 915 -47.08 23.60 31.04
N LEU A 916 -46.70 22.32 31.23
CA LEU A 916 -47.62 21.30 31.73
C LEU A 916 -48.05 21.58 33.18
N ASN A 917 -47.16 22.10 34.00
CA ASN A 917 -47.41 22.50 35.36
C ASN A 917 -48.34 23.74 35.43
N GLU A 918 -48.11 24.71 34.54
CA GLU A 918 -48.94 25.95 34.46
C GLU A 918 -50.37 25.68 33.98
N TYR A 919 -50.50 24.72 33.00
CA TYR A 919 -51.83 24.44 32.41
C TYR A 919 -52.67 23.45 33.17
N ASN A 920 -52.06 22.50 33.90
CA ASN A 920 -52.81 21.44 34.57
C ASN A 920 -52.89 21.58 36.09
N HIS A 921 -52.34 22.65 36.70
CA HIS A 921 -52.20 22.84 38.15
C HIS A 921 -51.52 21.59 38.80
N LYS A 922 -50.66 20.90 38.14
CA LYS A 922 -49.91 19.71 38.61
C LYS A 922 -48.42 20.05 38.70
N ASN A 923 -47.82 19.71 39.83
CA ASN A 923 -46.39 19.94 40.02
C ASN A 923 -45.59 18.70 39.64
N ILE A 924 -45.40 18.49 38.32
CA ILE A 924 -44.46 17.48 37.84
C ILE A 924 -43.02 17.96 38.15
N SER A 925 -42.27 17.17 38.87
CA SER A 925 -40.87 17.49 39.18
C SER A 925 -39.91 16.57 38.43
N LEU A 926 -38.78 17.12 38.00
CA LEU A 926 -37.71 16.42 37.29
C LEU A 926 -36.39 16.62 38.00
N LYS A 927 -35.70 15.54 38.28
CA LYS A 927 -34.34 15.56 38.82
C LYS A 927 -33.43 14.68 37.99
N ILE A 928 -32.26 15.19 37.58
CA ILE A 928 -31.26 14.43 36.87
C ILE A 928 -30.02 14.26 37.75
N ILE A 929 -29.62 13.01 37.98
CA ILE A 929 -28.56 12.62 38.91
C ILE A 929 -27.47 11.94 38.11
N ASP A 930 -26.28 12.52 38.14
CA ASP A 930 -25.06 11.88 37.54
C ASP A 930 -24.49 10.87 38.53
N LYS A 931 -24.38 9.62 38.09
CA LYS A 931 -23.85 8.54 38.94
C LYS A 931 -22.33 8.46 38.80
N HIS A 932 -21.66 8.23 39.91
CA HIS A 932 -20.21 8.10 39.99
C HIS A 932 -19.83 6.86 40.78
N ASN A 933 -18.71 6.24 40.44
CA ASN A 933 -18.11 5.16 41.26
C ASN A 933 -17.34 5.74 42.46
N LEU A 934 -16.82 4.86 43.30
CA LEU A 934 -16.01 5.23 44.46
C LEU A 934 -14.75 6.04 44.10
N GLN A 935 -14.37 6.10 42.85
CA GLN A 935 -13.23 6.86 42.32
C GLN A 935 -13.65 8.15 41.60
N ASN A 936 -14.90 8.60 41.82
CA ASN A 936 -15.50 9.79 41.19
C ASN A 936 -15.55 9.79 39.66
N GLN A 937 -15.55 8.59 39.04
CA GLN A 937 -15.73 8.46 37.61
C GLN A 937 -17.18 8.28 37.26
N PRO A 938 -17.71 8.94 36.21
CA PRO A 938 -19.10 8.83 35.84
C PRO A 938 -19.45 7.41 35.39
N THR A 939 -20.51 6.84 35.92
CA THR A 939 -20.97 5.48 35.66
C THR A 939 -22.35 5.41 35.07
N GLY A 940 -22.90 6.53 34.67
CA GLY A 940 -24.25 6.64 34.08
C GLY A 940 -25.04 7.84 34.61
N THR A 941 -26.32 7.90 34.21
CA THR A 941 -27.22 8.96 34.60
C THR A 941 -28.55 8.35 35.09
N LEU A 942 -29.11 8.88 36.15
CA LEU A 942 -30.44 8.57 36.60
C LEU A 942 -31.34 9.82 36.45
N VAL A 943 -32.41 9.68 35.71
CA VAL A 943 -33.46 10.71 35.57
C VAL A 943 -34.66 10.27 36.41
N GLU A 944 -35.01 11.06 37.40
CA GLU A 944 -36.18 10.86 38.26
C GLU A 944 -37.25 11.86 37.88
N ILE A 945 -38.45 11.37 37.56
CA ILE A 945 -39.65 12.18 37.29
C ILE A 945 -40.71 11.80 38.29
N ILE A 946 -41.25 12.80 38.99
CA ILE A 946 -42.31 12.58 39.98
C ILE A 946 -43.57 13.29 39.49
N ILE A 947 -44.64 12.53 39.38
CA ILE A 947 -45.93 13.01 38.89
C ILE A 947 -46.99 12.79 40.03
N PRO A 948 -47.60 13.84 40.56
CA PRO A 948 -48.69 13.71 41.50
C PRO A 948 -49.91 13.06 40.84
N ILE A 949 -50.41 11.99 41.42
CA ILE A 949 -51.62 11.28 40.94
C ILE A 949 -52.79 11.72 41.76
N HIS A 950 -53.59 12.65 41.24
CA HIS A 950 -54.87 12.91 41.80
C HIS A 950 -55.89 11.93 41.15
N THR A 951 -56.44 11.05 41.92
CA THR A 951 -57.65 10.29 41.57
C THR A 951 -58.71 11.21 41.03
N LEU A 952 -59.06 11.03 39.73
CA LEU A 952 -60.29 11.59 39.15
C LEU A 952 -61.46 10.90 39.72
#